data_23544d6275df36c1de6c9ac7dc0e87d2
#
_entry.id   23544d6275df36c1de6c9ac7dc0e87d2
#
_cell.length_a   1.000
_cell.length_b   1.000
_cell.length_c   1.000
_cell.angle_alpha   90.00
_cell.angle_beta   90.00
_cell.angle_gamma   90.00
#
_symmetry.space_group_name_H-M   'P 1'
#
loop_
_entity.id
_entity.type
_entity.pdbx_description
1 polymer ?
#
loop_
_entity_poly.entity_id
_entity_poly.type
_entity_poly.pdbx_seq_one_letter_code
_entity_poly.pdbx_strand_id
1 'polypeptide(L)'
;MSWEVAKEIFSSDLVRQLWDAFEIQALVVTSLGFQMVLAVYGRRRKYNSGVYVRFIVWFCYLMGTYVSTVALGKLTETSNDSIALTNITYGDVRKVNVTNNELRAIWAPLLLVHIGGPDSITAYAVEDNRLGYRQFLELGVQIGVVLLIFLKAWNNSWLSIIALTLLVGGAIKSLERVWCLRCSASTQSVFDTLSNSDILEAERVWLLKSSVPGLELLVKAYRRFEHLKPHLQNWIGHPLSINFPSMSTYYYDPEDVFRIAEFELGFMYDVLFTRSPINYSWASFLRRFICFLSLVFSLCGFAILFRNADVRLLTILVSRKYDKMVDIAITYLLLSGAIALELYALASILYSDWALLYMIKDRKSPFVENLLQLFARQVPMRWPRWSNCMEQLNLLQYCLYHDPTLSGRLISRILKIRGWDERLKRYRLTSYVIVPGNMKKLIIEQIEEVSGQRVWQPFSKRGEWALERFKCLDQFNWSIQTDYTTEANQQTSFGRAIIIWHIATDVWYYAPEKFNKSKNTNYDHQQQLAMAKYLSDYMMLLLAERPCMLSIGTRNVLFEGACAKLAIFLKNIESTRKETESMIHCFSRNLLESRFEDSAFGDQVTIDVDDVVDGFHTSDAIISDWDVVMEAKLLAELLIDRADRWSLLASIWIEMLCYAASNCPWVRHTEQLRRGGGLITHVWLLLNHETNKFNISIY
;
A
#
# COMPACT_ATOMS: atom_id res chain seq x y z
N MET A 1 -19.78 -33.08 -13.58
CA MET A 1 -20.02 -32.29 -14.80
C MET A 1 -18.75 -32.44 -15.64
N SER A 2 -18.79 -33.20 -16.72
CA SER A 2 -17.58 -33.62 -17.44
C SER A 2 -16.95 -32.45 -18.19
N TRP A 3 -15.63 -32.46 -18.30
CA TRP A 3 -14.83 -31.50 -19.07
C TRP A 3 -15.32 -31.31 -20.51
N GLU A 4 -15.93 -32.34 -21.09
CA GLU A 4 -16.52 -32.29 -22.44
C GLU A 4 -17.78 -31.39 -22.49
N VAL A 5 -18.65 -31.43 -21.49
CA VAL A 5 -19.83 -30.54 -21.39
C VAL A 5 -19.42 -29.07 -21.25
N ALA A 6 -18.36 -28.80 -20.47
CA ALA A 6 -17.80 -27.46 -20.38
C ALA A 6 -17.19 -26.98 -21.70
N LYS A 7 -16.53 -27.89 -22.44
CA LYS A 7 -15.95 -27.61 -23.76
C LYS A 7 -17.02 -27.38 -24.83
N GLU A 8 -18.14 -28.08 -24.74
CA GLU A 8 -19.30 -27.92 -25.63
C GLU A 8 -20.06 -26.62 -25.35
N ILE A 9 -20.18 -26.19 -24.07
CA ILE A 9 -20.76 -24.89 -23.70
C ILE A 9 -19.85 -23.73 -24.16
N PHE A 10 -18.54 -23.88 -24.07
CA PHE A 10 -17.57 -22.85 -24.51
C PHE A 10 -17.32 -22.86 -26.04
N SER A 11 -17.62 -23.93 -26.73
CA SER A 11 -17.51 -24.04 -28.19
C SER A 11 -18.82 -23.74 -28.93
N SER A 12 -19.90 -23.43 -28.22
CA SER A 12 -21.17 -23.15 -28.84
C SER A 12 -21.09 -21.84 -29.61
N ASP A 13 -21.40 -21.87 -30.88
CA ASP A 13 -21.53 -20.69 -31.74
C ASP A 13 -22.44 -19.59 -31.11
N LEU A 14 -23.33 -19.99 -30.21
CA LEU A 14 -24.21 -19.13 -29.44
C LEU A 14 -23.44 -18.19 -28.48
N VAL A 15 -22.44 -18.71 -27.75
CA VAL A 15 -21.62 -17.87 -26.83
C VAL A 15 -20.79 -16.86 -27.62
N ARG A 16 -20.27 -17.31 -28.77
CA ARG A 16 -19.52 -16.43 -29.66
C ARG A 16 -20.41 -15.35 -30.28
N GLN A 17 -21.60 -15.72 -30.74
CA GLN A 17 -22.58 -14.77 -31.28
C GLN A 17 -23.07 -13.77 -30.22
N LEU A 18 -23.32 -14.22 -28.99
CA LEU A 18 -23.67 -13.33 -27.85
C LEU A 18 -22.52 -12.41 -27.50
N TRP A 19 -21.28 -12.91 -27.50
CA TRP A 19 -20.12 -12.08 -27.23
C TRP A 19 -19.95 -11.02 -28.32
N ASP A 20 -19.98 -11.37 -29.58
CA ASP A 20 -19.87 -10.44 -30.69
C ASP A 20 -20.99 -9.38 -30.70
N ALA A 21 -22.18 -9.74 -30.22
CA ALA A 21 -23.32 -8.82 -30.09
C ALA A 21 -23.20 -7.84 -28.94
N PHE A 22 -22.65 -8.27 -27.78
CA PHE A 22 -22.62 -7.49 -26.54
C PHE A 22 -21.21 -7.09 -26.06
N GLU A 23 -20.16 -7.35 -26.85
CA GLU A 23 -18.77 -7.07 -26.48
C GLU A 23 -18.56 -5.61 -26.04
N ILE A 24 -19.02 -4.66 -26.82
CA ILE A 24 -18.84 -3.23 -26.54
C ILE A 24 -19.58 -2.83 -25.27
N GLN A 25 -20.83 -3.29 -25.11
CA GLN A 25 -21.65 -3.05 -23.94
C GLN A 25 -20.98 -3.58 -22.66
N ALA A 26 -20.47 -4.81 -22.72
CA ALA A 26 -19.78 -5.43 -21.62
C ALA A 26 -18.50 -4.68 -21.24
N LEU A 27 -17.70 -4.27 -22.22
CA LEU A 27 -16.46 -3.50 -21.98
C LEU A 27 -16.75 -2.16 -21.32
N VAL A 28 -17.75 -1.43 -21.80
CA VAL A 28 -18.07 -0.09 -21.27
C VAL A 28 -18.63 -0.17 -19.84
N VAL A 29 -19.52 -1.13 -19.55
CA VAL A 29 -20.04 -1.36 -18.19
C VAL A 29 -18.94 -1.84 -17.25
N THR A 30 -18.06 -2.72 -17.69
CA THR A 30 -16.92 -3.20 -16.92
C THR A 30 -15.98 -2.04 -16.59
N SER A 31 -15.73 -1.13 -17.53
CA SER A 31 -14.94 0.08 -17.29
C SER A 31 -15.54 0.92 -16.15
N LEU A 32 -16.85 1.15 -16.12
CA LEU A 32 -17.52 1.84 -15.01
C LEU A 32 -17.35 1.07 -13.69
N GLY A 33 -17.53 -0.25 -13.71
CA GLY A 33 -17.32 -1.11 -12.54
C GLY A 33 -15.93 -0.95 -11.93
N PHE A 34 -14.88 -0.96 -12.76
CA PHE A 34 -13.52 -0.72 -12.28
C PHE A 34 -13.35 0.68 -11.65
N GLN A 35 -13.98 1.71 -12.23
CA GLN A 35 -13.91 3.04 -11.65
C GLN A 35 -14.62 3.11 -10.28
N MET A 36 -15.76 2.44 -10.11
CA MET A 36 -16.44 2.35 -8.81
C MET A 36 -15.59 1.63 -7.77
N VAL A 37 -14.98 0.50 -8.14
CA VAL A 37 -14.08 -0.24 -7.25
C VAL A 37 -12.87 0.63 -6.85
N LEU A 38 -12.23 1.30 -7.80
CA LEU A 38 -11.09 2.17 -7.54
C LEU A 38 -11.47 3.38 -6.67
N ALA A 39 -12.65 3.96 -6.86
CA ALA A 39 -13.14 5.06 -6.04
C ALA A 39 -13.24 4.68 -4.57
N VAL A 40 -13.81 3.50 -4.28
CA VAL A 40 -14.03 3.02 -2.91
C VAL A 40 -12.77 2.41 -2.29
N TYR A 41 -12.09 1.51 -3.01
CA TYR A 41 -10.97 0.74 -2.46
C TYR A 41 -9.62 1.45 -2.64
N GLY A 42 -9.48 2.36 -3.60
CA GLY A 42 -8.25 3.13 -3.81
C GLY A 42 -7.81 3.87 -2.56
N ARG A 43 -8.74 4.47 -1.82
CA ARG A 43 -8.47 5.17 -0.56
C ARG A 43 -8.21 4.20 0.60
N ARG A 44 -8.85 3.01 0.60
CA ARG A 44 -8.73 2.03 1.69
C ARG A 44 -7.34 1.43 1.81
N ARG A 45 -6.54 1.40 0.75
CA ARG A 45 -5.17 0.87 0.80
C ARG A 45 -4.23 1.70 1.70
N LYS A 46 -4.58 2.95 2.01
CA LYS A 46 -3.85 3.83 2.93
C LYS A 46 -3.78 3.25 4.36
N TYR A 47 -4.85 2.57 4.78
CA TYR A 47 -5.00 2.04 6.14
C TYR A 47 -5.33 0.54 6.20
N ASN A 48 -5.26 -0.16 5.07
CA ASN A 48 -5.51 -1.60 5.01
C ASN A 48 -4.29 -2.32 4.44
N SER A 49 -3.66 -3.16 5.25
CA SER A 49 -2.51 -3.98 4.88
C SER A 49 -2.89 -5.24 4.10
N GLY A 50 -4.20 -5.58 3.98
CA GLY A 50 -4.69 -6.80 3.37
C GLY A 50 -4.27 -6.99 1.90
N VAL A 51 -3.75 -8.17 1.57
CA VAL A 51 -3.29 -8.51 0.21
C VAL A 51 -4.41 -8.46 -0.81
N TYR A 52 -5.63 -8.87 -0.42
CA TYR A 52 -6.79 -8.86 -1.32
C TYR A 52 -7.15 -7.45 -1.79
N VAL A 53 -7.16 -6.46 -0.87
CA VAL A 53 -7.43 -5.06 -1.23
C VAL A 53 -6.37 -4.54 -2.18
N ARG A 54 -5.09 -4.85 -1.93
CA ARG A 54 -3.98 -4.46 -2.80
C ARG A 54 -4.10 -5.06 -4.19
N PHE A 55 -4.44 -6.37 -4.26
CA PHE A 55 -4.60 -7.06 -5.54
C PHE A 55 -5.79 -6.51 -6.33
N ILE A 56 -6.95 -6.31 -5.69
CA ILE A 56 -8.13 -5.75 -6.34
C ILE A 56 -7.83 -4.34 -6.89
N VAL A 57 -7.20 -3.48 -6.09
CA VAL A 57 -6.85 -2.12 -6.53
C VAL A 57 -5.84 -2.16 -7.67
N TRP A 58 -4.82 -3.01 -7.58
CA TRP A 58 -3.83 -3.19 -8.65
C TRP A 58 -4.47 -3.66 -9.95
N PHE A 59 -5.29 -4.69 -9.86
CA PHE A 59 -5.99 -5.26 -11.02
C PHE A 59 -6.91 -4.24 -11.68
N CYS A 60 -7.76 -3.56 -10.89
CA CYS A 60 -8.68 -2.56 -11.41
C CYS A 60 -7.94 -1.33 -11.97
N TYR A 61 -6.80 -0.94 -11.39
CA TYR A 61 -5.97 0.16 -11.88
C TYR A 61 -5.40 -0.14 -13.27
N LEU A 62 -4.85 -1.34 -13.48
CA LEU A 62 -4.31 -1.76 -14.77
C LEU A 62 -5.43 -2.01 -15.79
N MET A 63 -6.42 -2.82 -15.41
CA MET A 63 -7.51 -3.21 -16.31
C MET A 63 -8.43 -2.05 -16.66
N GLY A 64 -8.63 -1.10 -15.76
CA GLY A 64 -9.52 0.04 -15.99
C GLY A 64 -9.11 0.89 -17.19
N THR A 65 -7.82 1.19 -17.35
CA THR A 65 -7.29 1.91 -18.50
C THR A 65 -7.29 1.02 -19.75
N TYR A 66 -6.85 -0.24 -19.62
CA TYR A 66 -6.78 -1.19 -20.72
C TYR A 66 -8.15 -1.46 -21.35
N VAL A 67 -9.15 -1.81 -20.54
CA VAL A 67 -10.52 -2.07 -21.01
C VAL A 67 -11.14 -0.86 -21.70
N SER A 68 -10.92 0.34 -21.15
CA SER A 68 -11.39 1.59 -21.78
C SER A 68 -10.76 1.82 -23.15
N THR A 69 -9.46 1.54 -23.30
CA THR A 69 -8.75 1.68 -24.58
C THR A 69 -9.21 0.66 -25.60
N VAL A 70 -9.44 -0.61 -25.20
CA VAL A 70 -10.00 -1.64 -26.07
C VAL A 70 -11.41 -1.30 -26.52
N ALA A 71 -12.26 -0.78 -25.60
CA ALA A 71 -13.62 -0.33 -25.93
C ALA A 71 -13.60 0.81 -26.94
N LEU A 72 -12.67 1.78 -26.84
CA LEU A 72 -12.48 2.85 -27.83
C LEU A 72 -12.08 2.29 -29.19
N GLY A 73 -11.19 1.31 -29.25
CA GLY A 73 -10.80 0.62 -30.48
C GLY A 73 -11.98 -0.04 -31.18
N LYS A 74 -12.80 -0.77 -30.42
CA LYS A 74 -14.02 -1.41 -30.95
C LYS A 74 -15.08 -0.43 -31.42
N LEU A 75 -15.25 0.69 -30.70
CA LEU A 75 -16.15 1.77 -31.14
C LEU A 75 -15.68 2.41 -32.47
N THR A 76 -14.37 2.50 -32.69
CA THR A 76 -13.81 3.00 -33.95
C THR A 76 -14.09 2.06 -35.11
N GLU A 77 -13.93 0.73 -34.89
CA GLU A 77 -14.23 -0.32 -35.86
C GLU A 77 -15.71 -0.26 -36.28
N THR A 78 -16.62 -0.29 -35.33
CA THR A 78 -18.08 -0.20 -35.58
C THR A 78 -18.47 1.07 -36.34
N SER A 79 -17.80 2.20 -36.05
CA SER A 79 -18.02 3.47 -36.76
C SER A 79 -17.53 3.40 -38.21
N ASN A 80 -16.49 2.61 -38.53
CA ASN A 80 -15.98 2.43 -39.90
C ASN A 80 -16.89 1.52 -40.74
N ASP A 81 -17.35 0.41 -40.17
CA ASP A 81 -18.23 -0.54 -40.86
C ASP A 81 -19.55 0.10 -41.28
N SER A 82 -20.08 0.97 -40.44
CA SER A 82 -21.33 1.69 -40.76
C SER A 82 -21.17 2.68 -41.92
N ILE A 83 -19.99 3.28 -42.11
CA ILE A 83 -19.71 4.15 -43.26
C ILE A 83 -19.60 3.34 -44.56
N ALA A 84 -18.97 2.16 -44.48
CA ALA A 84 -18.87 1.28 -45.65
C ALA A 84 -20.25 0.75 -46.12
N LEU A 85 -21.13 0.40 -45.19
CA LEU A 85 -22.51 -0.03 -45.49
C LEU A 85 -23.41 1.08 -46.03
N THR A 86 -23.19 2.34 -45.60
CA THR A 86 -24.02 3.47 -46.12
C THR A 86 -23.67 3.82 -47.57
N ASN A 87 -22.49 3.46 -48.07
CA ASN A 87 -22.14 3.66 -49.48
C ASN A 87 -22.77 2.62 -50.42
N ILE A 88 -23.35 1.52 -49.90
CA ILE A 88 -23.86 0.42 -50.67
C ILE A 88 -25.39 0.38 -50.74
N THR A 89 -26.10 1.01 -49.76
CA THR A 89 -27.58 0.88 -49.64
C THR A 89 -28.32 2.22 -49.75
N TYR A 90 -29.16 2.33 -50.78
CA TYR A 90 -30.12 3.45 -50.97
C TYR A 90 -31.33 3.29 -50.05
N GLY A 91 -31.80 4.34 -49.39
CA GLY A 91 -33.10 4.43 -48.78
C GLY A 91 -33.19 4.31 -47.25
N ASP A 92 -34.34 3.84 -46.71
CA ASP A 92 -34.75 3.86 -45.29
C ASP A 92 -33.82 3.19 -44.25
N VAL A 93 -32.97 2.30 -44.67
CA VAL A 93 -31.96 1.64 -43.80
C VAL A 93 -30.95 2.65 -43.24
N ARG A 94 -30.71 3.75 -43.94
CA ARG A 94 -29.75 4.80 -43.56
C ARG A 94 -30.14 5.49 -42.23
N LYS A 95 -31.42 5.82 -42.04
CA LYS A 95 -31.90 6.55 -40.83
C LYS A 95 -31.81 5.73 -39.53
N VAL A 96 -32.03 4.42 -39.61
CA VAL A 96 -32.05 3.54 -38.46
C VAL A 96 -30.64 3.22 -37.95
N ASN A 97 -29.70 3.02 -38.87
CA ASN A 97 -28.31 2.74 -38.50
C ASN A 97 -27.57 3.97 -37.97
N VAL A 98 -27.86 5.16 -38.53
CA VAL A 98 -27.28 6.42 -38.08
C VAL A 98 -27.60 6.69 -36.60
N THR A 99 -28.85 6.50 -36.18
CA THR A 99 -29.25 6.75 -34.77
C THR A 99 -28.57 5.82 -33.76
N ASN A 100 -28.24 4.57 -34.12
CA ASN A 100 -27.49 3.66 -33.22
C ASN A 100 -26.03 4.06 -33.09
N ASN A 101 -25.43 4.48 -34.20
CA ASN A 101 -24.05 4.93 -34.18
C ASN A 101 -23.85 6.24 -33.41
N GLU A 102 -24.82 7.18 -33.54
CA GLU A 102 -24.82 8.42 -32.74
C GLU A 102 -24.94 8.10 -31.24
N LEU A 103 -25.79 7.15 -30.87
CA LEU A 103 -25.97 6.74 -29.47
C LEU A 103 -24.68 6.10 -28.90
N ARG A 104 -24.09 5.18 -29.63
CA ARG A 104 -22.85 4.53 -29.22
C ARG A 104 -21.66 5.49 -29.24
N ALA A 105 -21.66 6.51 -30.10
CA ALA A 105 -20.61 7.53 -30.14
C ALA A 105 -20.53 8.35 -28.84
N ILE A 106 -21.64 8.49 -28.08
CA ILE A 106 -21.62 9.13 -26.74
C ILE A 106 -20.76 8.34 -25.74
N TRP A 107 -20.61 7.03 -25.91
CA TRP A 107 -19.79 6.21 -25.02
C TRP A 107 -18.29 6.53 -25.12
N ALA A 108 -17.82 7.01 -26.26
CA ALA A 108 -16.41 7.37 -26.42
C ALA A 108 -15.98 8.52 -25.49
N PRO A 109 -16.67 9.68 -25.41
CA PRO A 109 -16.39 10.70 -24.40
C PRO A 109 -16.58 10.21 -22.96
N LEU A 110 -17.56 9.34 -22.68
CA LEU A 110 -17.74 8.76 -21.35
C LEU A 110 -16.57 7.84 -20.95
N LEU A 111 -16.04 7.05 -21.88
CA LEU A 111 -14.83 6.27 -21.65
C LEU A 111 -13.62 7.17 -21.35
N LEU A 112 -13.55 8.36 -21.98
CA LEU A 112 -12.51 9.33 -21.66
C LEU A 112 -12.64 9.86 -20.23
N VAL A 113 -13.88 10.05 -19.71
CA VAL A 113 -14.12 10.37 -18.28
C VAL A 113 -13.62 9.23 -17.38
N HIS A 114 -13.82 7.96 -17.79
CA HIS A 114 -13.31 6.79 -17.05
C HIS A 114 -11.78 6.70 -17.10
N ILE A 115 -11.13 6.99 -18.23
CA ILE A 115 -9.66 7.05 -18.36
C ILE A 115 -9.08 8.12 -17.41
N GLY A 116 -9.78 9.22 -17.22
CA GLY A 116 -9.44 10.22 -16.20
C GLY A 116 -9.34 9.64 -14.79
N GLY A 117 -10.03 8.56 -14.48
CA GLY A 117 -9.95 7.84 -13.21
C GLY A 117 -10.57 8.58 -12.01
N PRO A 118 -10.69 7.92 -10.86
CA PRO A 118 -11.17 8.53 -9.63
C PRO A 118 -10.05 9.30 -8.92
N ASP A 119 -10.43 10.21 -8.04
CA ASP A 119 -9.49 11.04 -7.26
C ASP A 119 -8.72 10.25 -6.19
N SER A 120 -9.27 9.14 -5.77
CA SER A 120 -8.71 8.28 -4.73
C SER A 120 -7.39 7.62 -5.10
N ILE A 121 -7.09 7.53 -6.41
CA ILE A 121 -5.87 6.92 -6.92
C ILE A 121 -5.47 7.52 -8.28
N THR A 122 -4.32 8.19 -8.32
CA THR A 122 -3.69 8.68 -9.56
C THR A 122 -2.55 7.79 -9.99
N ALA A 123 -1.75 7.33 -9.02
CA ALA A 123 -0.62 6.43 -9.22
C ALA A 123 -0.76 5.18 -8.36
N TYR A 124 -0.41 4.01 -8.89
CA TYR A 124 -0.33 2.80 -8.08
C TYR A 124 1.01 2.70 -7.35
N ALA A 125 2.10 3.08 -8.00
CA ALA A 125 3.45 3.10 -7.47
C ALA A 125 4.10 4.47 -7.69
N VAL A 126 5.19 4.77 -6.95
CA VAL A 126 5.91 6.06 -7.09
C VAL A 126 6.53 6.21 -8.48
N GLU A 127 6.90 5.09 -9.10
CA GLU A 127 7.45 5.05 -10.45
C GLU A 127 6.46 5.57 -11.51
N ASP A 128 5.15 5.38 -11.28
CA ASP A 128 4.11 5.87 -12.20
C ASP A 128 4.17 7.40 -12.35
N ASN A 129 4.57 8.12 -11.31
CA ASN A 129 4.73 9.58 -11.35
C ASN A 129 5.85 10.02 -12.30
N ARG A 130 6.91 9.21 -12.43
CA ARG A 130 8.04 9.50 -13.35
C ARG A 130 7.67 9.29 -14.81
N LEU A 131 6.63 8.52 -15.09
CA LEU A 131 6.15 8.22 -16.45
C LEU A 131 5.18 9.28 -17.01
N GLY A 132 5.07 10.44 -16.38
CA GLY A 132 4.09 11.47 -16.75
C GLY A 132 4.13 11.89 -18.23
N TYR A 133 5.29 12.00 -18.86
CA TYR A 133 5.41 12.31 -20.32
C TYR A 133 4.84 11.19 -21.19
N ARG A 134 5.11 9.93 -20.87
CA ARG A 134 4.56 8.78 -21.60
C ARG A 134 3.03 8.77 -21.49
N GLN A 135 2.51 8.98 -20.30
CA GLN A 135 1.07 9.03 -20.06
C GLN A 135 0.42 10.22 -20.77
N PHE A 136 1.11 11.36 -20.91
CA PHE A 136 0.65 12.50 -21.69
C PHE A 136 0.48 12.17 -23.17
N LEU A 137 1.47 11.49 -23.77
CA LEU A 137 1.40 11.04 -25.16
C LEU A 137 0.28 10.01 -25.37
N GLU A 138 0.16 9.03 -24.48
CA GLU A 138 -0.91 8.03 -24.51
C GLU A 138 -2.29 8.70 -24.44
N LEU A 139 -2.48 9.66 -23.55
CA LEU A 139 -3.70 10.43 -23.44
C LEU A 139 -3.97 11.25 -24.72
N GLY A 140 -2.96 11.83 -25.32
CA GLY A 140 -3.09 12.57 -26.58
C GLY A 140 -3.66 11.69 -27.69
N VAL A 141 -3.16 10.45 -27.81
CA VAL A 141 -3.69 9.45 -28.75
C VAL A 141 -5.15 9.12 -28.43
N GLN A 142 -5.48 8.88 -27.17
CA GLN A 142 -6.84 8.53 -26.72
C GLN A 142 -7.83 9.68 -27.01
N ILE A 143 -7.47 10.92 -26.70
CA ILE A 143 -8.29 12.09 -27.05
C ILE A 143 -8.46 12.21 -28.58
N GLY A 144 -7.41 11.98 -29.35
CA GLY A 144 -7.46 11.97 -30.81
C GLY A 144 -8.44 10.92 -31.35
N VAL A 145 -8.42 9.70 -30.82
CA VAL A 145 -9.37 8.63 -31.19
C VAL A 145 -10.80 9.02 -30.85
N VAL A 146 -11.04 9.53 -29.65
CA VAL A 146 -12.38 9.98 -29.25
C VAL A 146 -12.88 11.12 -30.14
N LEU A 147 -12.01 12.07 -30.49
CA LEU A 147 -12.34 13.17 -31.40
C LEU A 147 -12.69 12.64 -32.81
N LEU A 148 -11.95 11.65 -33.31
CA LEU A 148 -12.24 11.02 -34.60
C LEU A 148 -13.61 10.33 -34.59
N ILE A 149 -13.94 9.56 -33.54
CA ILE A 149 -15.26 8.93 -33.38
C ILE A 149 -16.35 10.02 -33.36
N PHE A 150 -16.12 11.07 -32.59
CA PHE A 150 -17.06 12.19 -32.46
C PHE A 150 -17.30 12.90 -33.80
N LEU A 151 -16.24 13.24 -34.54
CA LEU A 151 -16.35 13.91 -35.83
C LEU A 151 -17.06 13.05 -36.88
N LYS A 152 -16.82 11.74 -36.89
CA LYS A 152 -17.51 10.80 -37.78
C LYS A 152 -18.98 10.65 -37.47
N ALA A 153 -19.37 10.77 -36.19
CA ALA A 153 -20.74 10.64 -35.74
C ALA A 153 -21.49 12.00 -35.71
N TRP A 154 -20.82 13.10 -36.05
CA TRP A 154 -21.42 14.45 -36.03
C TRP A 154 -22.53 14.62 -37.05
N ASN A 155 -23.71 14.96 -36.59
CA ASN A 155 -24.90 15.10 -37.43
C ASN A 155 -25.84 16.29 -37.03
N ASN A 156 -25.31 17.36 -36.44
CA ASN A 156 -26.06 18.52 -35.95
C ASN A 156 -27.30 18.15 -35.08
N SER A 157 -27.25 16.99 -34.42
CA SER A 157 -28.30 16.51 -33.55
C SER A 157 -28.05 16.93 -32.09
N TRP A 158 -29.07 16.91 -31.25
CA TRP A 158 -28.94 17.13 -29.82
C TRP A 158 -27.98 16.11 -29.19
N LEU A 159 -27.91 14.89 -29.73
CA LEU A 159 -26.93 13.86 -29.26
C LEU A 159 -25.50 14.30 -29.51
N SER A 160 -25.23 14.98 -30.65
CA SER A 160 -23.91 15.53 -30.94
C SER A 160 -23.51 16.65 -29.96
N ILE A 161 -24.45 17.48 -29.52
CA ILE A 161 -24.19 18.51 -28.50
C ILE A 161 -23.90 17.88 -27.15
N ILE A 162 -24.66 16.86 -26.76
CA ILE A 162 -24.38 16.07 -25.52
C ILE A 162 -22.99 15.43 -25.58
N ALA A 163 -22.65 14.81 -26.70
CA ALA A 163 -21.32 14.18 -26.87
C ALA A 163 -20.19 15.22 -26.81
N LEU A 164 -20.40 16.44 -27.34
CA LEU A 164 -19.42 17.54 -27.29
C LEU A 164 -19.17 17.98 -25.82
N THR A 165 -20.24 18.17 -25.04
CA THR A 165 -20.09 18.58 -23.64
C THR A 165 -19.37 17.53 -22.81
N LEU A 166 -19.66 16.24 -23.05
CA LEU A 166 -18.96 15.12 -22.43
C LEU A 166 -17.50 15.03 -22.87
N LEU A 167 -17.20 15.31 -24.14
CA LEU A 167 -15.82 15.33 -24.64
C LEU A 167 -14.99 16.39 -23.92
N VAL A 168 -15.54 17.60 -23.76
CA VAL A 168 -14.85 18.67 -23.00
C VAL A 168 -14.63 18.26 -21.55
N GLY A 169 -15.65 17.76 -20.87
CA GLY A 169 -15.55 17.29 -19.48
C GLY A 169 -14.55 16.14 -19.32
N GLY A 170 -14.59 15.15 -20.22
CA GLY A 170 -13.68 14.01 -20.22
C GLY A 170 -12.23 14.41 -20.48
N ALA A 171 -12.01 15.32 -21.43
CA ALA A 171 -10.67 15.85 -21.72
C ALA A 171 -10.08 16.61 -20.52
N ILE A 172 -10.87 17.49 -19.89
CA ILE A 172 -10.43 18.22 -18.68
C ILE A 172 -10.03 17.24 -17.59
N LYS A 173 -10.88 16.25 -17.29
CA LYS A 173 -10.64 15.28 -16.21
C LYS A 173 -9.40 14.41 -16.46
N SER A 174 -9.22 13.98 -17.70
CA SER A 174 -8.08 13.15 -18.11
C SER A 174 -6.76 13.94 -18.12
N LEU A 175 -6.77 15.18 -18.58
CA LEU A 175 -5.62 16.09 -18.53
C LEU A 175 -5.24 16.41 -17.07
N GLU A 176 -6.23 16.59 -16.19
CA GLU A 176 -6.00 16.83 -14.76
C GLU A 176 -5.29 15.67 -14.09
N ARG A 177 -5.61 14.41 -14.47
CA ARG A 177 -4.89 13.23 -13.98
C ARG A 177 -3.41 13.27 -14.34
N VAL A 178 -3.11 13.50 -15.61
CA VAL A 178 -1.70 13.53 -16.10
C VAL A 178 -0.95 14.71 -15.49
N TRP A 179 -1.62 15.87 -15.36
CA TRP A 179 -1.05 17.04 -14.67
C TRP A 179 -0.70 16.72 -13.21
N CYS A 180 -1.58 16.03 -12.49
CA CYS A 180 -1.33 15.61 -11.11
C CYS A 180 -0.10 14.72 -10.98
N LEU A 181 0.06 13.72 -11.86
CA LEU A 181 1.23 12.84 -11.89
C LEU A 181 2.51 13.65 -12.11
N ARG A 182 2.47 14.62 -12.99
CA ARG A 182 3.61 15.51 -13.23
C ARG A 182 3.93 16.38 -12.03
N CYS A 183 2.91 16.94 -11.36
CA CYS A 183 3.11 17.74 -10.14
C CYS A 183 3.69 16.88 -9.00
N SER A 184 3.27 15.62 -8.88
CA SER A 184 3.81 14.69 -7.88
C SER A 184 5.27 14.30 -8.15
N ALA A 185 5.72 14.37 -9.41
CA ALA A 185 7.09 14.08 -9.82
C ALA A 185 8.00 15.31 -9.87
N SER A 186 7.42 16.52 -9.98
CA SER A 186 8.18 17.75 -10.16
C SER A 186 8.38 18.49 -8.84
N THR A 187 9.49 19.22 -8.77
CA THR A 187 9.83 20.09 -7.64
C THR A 187 8.93 21.32 -7.52
N GLN A 188 8.29 21.73 -8.60
CA GLN A 188 7.29 22.80 -8.60
C GLN A 188 5.97 22.27 -8.05
N SER A 189 5.79 22.37 -6.76
CA SER A 189 4.55 21.98 -6.15
C SER A 189 3.50 23.07 -6.33
N VAL A 190 2.33 22.66 -6.77
CA VAL A 190 1.10 23.46 -6.77
C VAL A 190 0.67 23.87 -5.35
N PHE A 191 1.42 23.45 -4.34
CA PHE A 191 1.20 23.72 -2.91
C PHE A 191 1.50 25.14 -2.43
N ASP A 192 1.97 26.02 -3.30
CA ASP A 192 2.16 27.45 -2.97
C ASP A 192 0.85 28.16 -2.53
N THR A 193 -0.28 27.47 -2.68
CA THR A 193 -1.58 27.99 -2.22
C THR A 193 -1.76 27.97 -0.71
N LEU A 194 -1.01 27.12 0.01
CA LEU A 194 -1.00 27.09 1.47
C LEU A 194 0.34 27.62 1.98
N SER A 195 0.47 28.93 2.11
CA SER A 195 1.66 29.53 2.70
C SER A 195 1.77 29.17 4.18
N ASN A 196 2.98 28.78 4.64
CA ASN A 196 3.24 28.49 6.04
C ASN A 196 2.89 29.67 6.97
N SER A 197 3.07 30.90 6.50
CA SER A 197 2.72 32.11 7.27
C SER A 197 1.21 32.21 7.55
N ASP A 198 0.37 31.90 6.55
CA ASP A 198 -1.08 31.99 6.66
C ASP A 198 -1.64 30.95 7.65
N ILE A 199 -1.07 29.75 7.63
CA ILE A 199 -1.45 28.68 8.56
C ILE A 199 -1.00 29.00 9.99
N LEU A 200 0.20 29.57 10.15
CA LEU A 200 0.74 30.00 11.44
C LEU A 200 -0.11 31.09 12.10
N GLU A 201 -0.55 32.07 11.32
CA GLU A 201 -1.38 33.16 11.82
C GLU A 201 -2.79 32.65 12.18
N ALA A 202 -3.39 31.83 11.31
CA ALA A 202 -4.67 31.20 11.57
C ALA A 202 -4.64 30.29 12.79
N GLU A 203 -3.55 29.54 13.01
CA GLU A 203 -3.38 28.69 14.19
C GLU A 203 -3.32 29.48 15.48
N ARG A 204 -2.50 30.57 15.55
CA ARG A 204 -2.38 31.41 16.76
C ARG A 204 -3.74 31.93 17.19
N VAL A 205 -4.55 32.39 16.23
CA VAL A 205 -5.88 32.95 16.52
C VAL A 205 -6.87 31.87 16.93
N TRP A 206 -6.72 30.65 16.36
CA TRP A 206 -7.66 29.55 16.58
C TRP A 206 -7.39 28.79 17.88
N LEU A 207 -6.15 28.53 18.26
CA LEU A 207 -5.75 27.91 19.53
C LEU A 207 -6.23 28.75 20.73
N LEU A 208 -6.36 30.08 20.55
CA LEU A 208 -6.94 30.96 21.55
C LEU A 208 -8.46 30.87 21.69
N LYS A 209 -9.16 30.27 20.71
CA LYS A 209 -10.64 30.31 20.63
C LYS A 209 -11.34 28.94 20.63
N SER A 210 -10.71 27.84 20.32
CA SER A 210 -11.42 26.56 20.18
C SER A 210 -10.69 25.39 20.84
N SER A 211 -11.45 24.65 21.63
CA SER A 211 -11.04 23.40 22.29
C SER A 211 -11.41 22.16 21.46
N VAL A 212 -11.12 22.11 20.15
CA VAL A 212 -11.36 20.89 19.37
C VAL A 212 -10.12 20.00 19.43
N PRO A 213 -10.17 18.89 20.18
CA PRO A 213 -9.04 17.99 20.33
C PRO A 213 -8.65 17.40 18.97
N GLY A 214 -7.37 17.32 18.69
CA GLY A 214 -6.80 16.70 17.49
C GLY A 214 -6.52 17.64 16.32
N LEU A 215 -7.10 18.84 16.26
CA LEU A 215 -6.80 19.78 15.18
C LEU A 215 -5.42 20.42 15.34
N GLU A 216 -4.97 20.62 16.58
CA GLU A 216 -3.61 21.06 16.88
C GLU A 216 -2.58 20.05 16.34
N LEU A 217 -2.82 18.75 16.55
CA LEU A 217 -1.95 17.69 16.06
C LEU A 217 -1.91 17.66 14.51
N LEU A 218 -3.06 17.92 13.86
CA LEU A 218 -3.14 18.00 12.40
C LEU A 218 -2.29 19.13 11.83
N VAL A 219 -2.37 20.34 12.43
CA VAL A 219 -1.59 21.50 11.99
C VAL A 219 -0.10 21.30 12.23
N LYS A 220 0.28 20.69 13.36
CA LYS A 220 1.67 20.33 13.65
C LYS A 220 2.22 19.31 12.66
N ALA A 221 1.43 18.28 12.36
CA ALA A 221 1.79 17.29 11.34
C ALA A 221 1.98 17.92 9.96
N TYR A 222 1.11 18.86 9.58
CA TYR A 222 1.25 19.56 8.30
C TYR A 222 2.53 20.39 8.23
N ARG A 223 2.91 21.08 9.31
CA ARG A 223 4.19 21.81 9.37
C ARG A 223 5.38 20.86 9.20
N ARG A 224 5.39 19.74 9.93
CA ARG A 224 6.44 18.74 9.80
C ARG A 224 6.52 18.21 8.38
N PHE A 225 5.38 17.93 7.77
CA PHE A 225 5.28 17.48 6.38
C PHE A 225 5.86 18.48 5.38
N GLU A 226 5.62 19.80 5.54
CA GLU A 226 6.17 20.82 4.66
C GLU A 226 7.71 20.84 4.71
N HIS A 227 8.31 20.55 5.86
CA HIS A 227 9.78 20.42 5.98
C HIS A 227 10.31 19.15 5.35
N LEU A 228 9.55 18.05 5.38
CA LEU A 228 9.92 16.77 4.80
C LEU A 228 9.72 16.73 3.28
N LYS A 229 8.81 17.53 2.75
CA LYS A 229 8.39 17.53 1.34
C LYS A 229 9.55 17.71 0.34
N PRO A 230 10.53 18.59 0.52
CA PRO A 230 11.68 18.70 -0.38
C PRO A 230 12.48 17.40 -0.48
N HIS A 231 12.59 16.64 0.62
CA HIS A 231 13.30 15.36 0.64
C HIS A 231 12.55 14.25 -0.10
N LEU A 232 11.22 14.29 -0.12
CA LEU A 232 10.40 13.37 -0.91
C LEU A 232 10.54 13.57 -2.42
N GLN A 233 10.87 14.77 -2.84
CA GLN A 233 10.99 15.16 -4.23
C GLN A 233 12.42 15.04 -4.78
N ASN A 234 13.34 14.44 -4.02
CA ASN A 234 14.74 14.27 -4.41
C ASN A 234 15.48 15.59 -4.65
N TRP A 235 15.21 16.60 -3.87
CA TRP A 235 15.93 17.88 -3.84
C TRP A 235 17.31 17.70 -3.18
N ILE A 236 18.14 16.91 -3.80
CA ILE A 236 19.54 16.78 -3.46
C ILE A 236 20.21 18.06 -3.97
N GLY A 237 20.41 19.04 -3.16
CA GLY A 237 21.20 20.21 -3.55
C GLY A 237 20.78 21.57 -2.98
N HIS A 238 19.66 21.68 -2.28
CA HIS A 238 19.40 22.89 -1.51
C HIS A 238 19.80 22.70 -0.06
N PRO A 239 20.78 23.49 0.42
CA PRO A 239 21.04 23.57 1.83
C PRO A 239 19.81 24.22 2.49
N LEU A 240 18.91 23.40 3.00
CA LEU A 240 17.97 23.87 4.01
C LEU A 240 18.76 24.09 5.30
N SER A 241 19.62 25.10 5.26
CA SER A 241 20.19 25.72 6.44
C SER A 241 19.08 26.47 7.16
N ILE A 242 18.16 25.76 7.75
CA ILE A 242 17.14 26.42 8.50
C ILE A 242 17.25 25.86 9.89
N ASN A 243 17.71 26.72 10.79
CA ASN A 243 17.58 26.57 12.21
C ASN A 243 16.10 26.53 12.57
N PHE A 244 15.46 25.39 12.32
CA PHE A 244 14.14 25.12 12.88
C PHE A 244 14.34 24.73 14.32
N PRO A 245 13.61 25.36 15.24
CA PRO A 245 13.55 24.83 16.59
C PRO A 245 13.08 23.38 16.44
N SER A 246 13.89 22.45 16.93
CA SER A 246 13.49 21.05 17.05
C SER A 246 12.13 21.06 17.73
N MET A 247 11.08 20.68 17.03
CA MET A 247 9.78 20.46 17.65
C MET A 247 9.91 19.18 18.47
N SER A 248 10.58 19.31 19.61
CA SER A 248 10.82 18.25 20.56
C SER A 248 9.49 17.56 20.87
N THR A 249 9.46 16.25 20.71
CA THR A 249 8.36 15.39 21.16
C THR A 249 8.22 15.37 22.67
N TYR A 250 9.18 15.88 23.40
CA TYR A 250 9.27 15.90 24.88
C TYR A 250 8.01 16.38 25.61
N TYR A 251 7.13 17.13 24.94
CA TYR A 251 5.94 17.71 25.57
C TYR A 251 4.65 16.97 25.24
N TYR A 252 4.72 15.86 24.49
CA TYR A 252 3.54 15.13 24.01
C TYR A 252 3.45 13.73 24.59
N ASP A 253 2.22 13.28 24.82
CA ASP A 253 1.95 11.87 25.09
C ASP A 253 2.42 11.01 23.91
N PRO A 254 3.07 9.85 24.13
CA PRO A 254 3.50 8.92 23.08
C PRO A 254 2.45 8.58 22.02
N GLU A 255 1.19 8.51 22.43
CA GLU A 255 0.11 8.31 21.46
C GLU A 255 -0.08 9.50 20.51
N ASP A 256 0.05 10.73 21.00
CA ASP A 256 -0.10 11.93 20.18
C ASP A 256 1.10 12.11 19.24
N VAL A 257 2.29 11.69 19.64
CA VAL A 257 3.47 11.65 18.77
C VAL A 257 3.24 10.70 17.58
N PHE A 258 2.74 9.49 17.83
CA PHE A 258 2.39 8.57 16.74
C PHE A 258 1.23 9.10 15.88
N ARG A 259 0.25 9.79 16.46
CA ARG A 259 -0.84 10.43 15.69
C ARG A 259 -0.32 11.55 14.77
N ILE A 260 0.63 12.35 15.22
CA ILE A 260 1.29 13.37 14.38
C ILE A 260 1.98 12.66 13.20
N ALA A 261 2.72 11.59 13.45
CA ALA A 261 3.36 10.79 12.41
C ALA A 261 2.34 10.16 11.43
N GLU A 262 1.20 9.67 11.92
CA GLU A 262 0.11 9.15 11.08
C GLU A 262 -0.48 10.22 10.14
N PHE A 263 -0.70 11.45 10.63
CA PHE A 263 -1.18 12.56 9.80
C PHE A 263 -0.14 12.91 8.73
N GLU A 264 1.11 13.00 9.12
CA GLU A 264 2.22 13.37 8.24
C GLU A 264 2.41 12.34 7.12
N LEU A 265 2.48 11.04 7.47
CA LEU A 265 2.50 9.95 6.49
C LEU A 265 1.23 9.93 5.63
N GLY A 266 0.11 10.34 6.20
CA GLY A 266 -1.14 10.56 5.49
C GLY A 266 -1.02 11.61 4.39
N PHE A 267 -0.40 12.76 4.67
CA PHE A 267 -0.12 13.80 3.67
C PHE A 267 0.84 13.32 2.61
N MET A 268 1.91 12.60 2.99
CA MET A 268 2.85 11.97 2.05
C MET A 268 2.13 11.04 1.09
N TYR A 269 1.27 10.16 1.61
CA TYR A 269 0.46 9.27 0.77
C TYR A 269 -0.41 10.04 -0.22
N ASP A 270 -1.12 11.05 0.27
CA ASP A 270 -2.05 11.83 -0.54
C ASP A 270 -1.33 12.57 -1.68
N VAL A 271 -0.13 13.11 -1.42
CA VAL A 271 0.70 13.77 -2.43
C VAL A 271 1.21 12.82 -3.50
N LEU A 272 1.65 11.63 -3.10
CA LEU A 272 2.28 10.68 -4.02
C LEU A 272 1.29 9.87 -4.86
N PHE A 273 0.08 9.60 -4.32
CA PHE A 273 -0.80 8.59 -4.87
C PHE A 273 -2.22 9.07 -5.20
N THR A 274 -2.59 10.31 -4.84
CA THR A 274 -3.95 10.84 -5.06
C THR A 274 -3.96 12.20 -5.75
N ARG A 275 -5.15 12.72 -6.09
CA ARG A 275 -5.29 14.08 -6.63
C ARG A 275 -5.28 15.18 -5.58
N SER A 276 -5.10 14.85 -4.32
CA SER A 276 -5.13 15.85 -3.24
C SER A 276 -4.27 17.08 -3.51
N PRO A 277 -3.05 16.97 -4.10
CA PRO A 277 -2.20 18.11 -4.37
C PRO A 277 -2.84 19.23 -5.18
N ILE A 278 -3.72 18.90 -6.12
CA ILE A 278 -4.31 19.89 -7.03
C ILE A 278 -5.76 20.23 -6.69
N ASN A 279 -6.42 19.46 -5.79
CA ASN A 279 -7.85 19.58 -5.52
C ASN A 279 -8.23 20.87 -4.79
N TYR A 280 -7.32 21.51 -4.06
CA TYR A 280 -7.60 22.65 -3.17
C TYR A 280 -7.20 24.01 -3.77
N SER A 281 -7.22 24.12 -5.12
CA SER A 281 -7.07 25.39 -5.82
C SER A 281 -8.41 25.84 -6.40
N TRP A 282 -8.62 27.15 -6.52
CA TRP A 282 -9.80 27.72 -7.17
C TRP A 282 -9.99 27.19 -8.60
N ALA A 283 -8.89 27.06 -9.33
CA ALA A 283 -8.89 26.52 -10.68
C ALA A 283 -9.38 25.07 -10.75
N SER A 284 -9.04 24.24 -9.74
CA SER A 284 -9.53 22.87 -9.67
C SER A 284 -11.02 22.82 -9.36
N PHE A 285 -11.48 23.67 -8.45
CA PHE A 285 -12.92 23.78 -8.17
C PHE A 285 -13.71 24.14 -9.42
N LEU A 286 -13.23 25.13 -10.20
CA LEU A 286 -13.89 25.53 -11.45
C LEU A 286 -13.89 24.38 -12.48
N ARG A 287 -12.76 23.67 -12.67
CA ARG A 287 -12.70 22.51 -13.58
C ARG A 287 -13.68 21.42 -13.18
N ARG A 288 -13.77 21.09 -11.89
CA ARG A 288 -14.73 20.10 -11.37
C ARG A 288 -16.17 20.53 -11.60
N PHE A 289 -16.45 21.80 -11.35
CA PHE A 289 -17.79 22.36 -11.58
C PHE A 289 -18.18 22.22 -13.06
N ILE A 290 -17.28 22.53 -13.99
CA ILE A 290 -17.49 22.34 -15.42
C ILE A 290 -17.74 20.86 -15.76
N CYS A 291 -16.91 19.93 -15.24
CA CYS A 291 -17.10 18.50 -15.47
C CYS A 291 -18.45 18.00 -14.92
N PHE A 292 -18.82 18.41 -13.72
CA PHE A 292 -20.09 18.05 -13.10
C PHE A 292 -21.28 18.57 -13.89
N LEU A 293 -21.26 19.85 -14.27
CA LEU A 293 -22.29 20.45 -15.10
C LEU A 293 -22.42 19.76 -16.46
N SER A 294 -21.31 19.39 -17.08
CA SER A 294 -21.29 18.64 -18.34
C SER A 294 -22.03 17.31 -18.20
N LEU A 295 -21.81 16.55 -17.11
CA LEU A 295 -22.49 15.29 -16.86
C LEU A 295 -23.99 15.47 -16.57
N VAL A 296 -24.33 16.46 -15.75
CA VAL A 296 -25.74 16.76 -15.43
C VAL A 296 -26.50 17.23 -16.67
N PHE A 297 -25.92 18.15 -17.45
CA PHE A 297 -26.49 18.60 -18.71
C PHE A 297 -26.73 17.44 -19.68
N SER A 298 -25.74 16.54 -19.78
CA SER A 298 -25.83 15.37 -20.64
C SER A 298 -26.92 14.39 -20.19
N LEU A 299 -27.05 14.14 -18.89
CA LEU A 299 -28.10 13.28 -18.35
C LEU A 299 -29.51 13.90 -18.58
N CYS A 300 -29.68 15.20 -18.28
CA CYS A 300 -30.93 15.89 -18.48
C CYS A 300 -31.30 15.96 -19.97
N GLY A 301 -30.37 16.32 -20.84
CA GLY A 301 -30.57 16.38 -22.29
C GLY A 301 -30.95 15.01 -22.86
N PHE A 302 -30.25 13.95 -22.40
CA PHE A 302 -30.55 12.57 -22.79
C PHE A 302 -31.97 12.15 -22.32
N ALA A 303 -32.33 12.45 -21.07
CA ALA A 303 -33.65 12.15 -20.52
C ALA A 303 -34.77 12.87 -21.27
N ILE A 304 -34.60 14.15 -21.62
CA ILE A 304 -35.58 14.92 -22.38
C ILE A 304 -35.79 14.34 -23.79
N LEU A 305 -34.66 13.97 -24.45
CA LEU A 305 -34.74 13.38 -25.79
C LEU A 305 -35.52 12.07 -25.81
N PHE A 306 -35.26 11.19 -24.84
CA PHE A 306 -35.88 9.86 -24.83
C PHE A 306 -37.26 9.84 -24.17
N ARG A 307 -37.62 10.78 -23.28
CA ARG A 307 -38.96 10.93 -22.75
C ARG A 307 -39.97 11.29 -23.86
N ASN A 308 -39.54 12.11 -24.80
CA ASN A 308 -40.40 12.54 -25.93
C ASN A 308 -40.46 11.52 -27.07
N ALA A 309 -39.47 10.57 -27.12
CA ALA A 309 -39.40 9.54 -28.13
C ALA A 309 -40.32 8.34 -27.86
N ASP A 310 -40.66 8.07 -26.59
CA ASP A 310 -41.46 6.91 -26.19
C ASP A 310 -42.85 6.87 -26.82
N VAL A 311 -43.42 8.01 -27.18
CA VAL A 311 -44.80 8.09 -27.74
C VAL A 311 -44.82 7.77 -29.24
N ARG A 312 -43.74 8.01 -29.99
CA ARG A 312 -43.72 7.84 -31.46
C ARG A 312 -42.94 6.63 -31.96
N LEU A 313 -41.98 6.11 -31.17
CA LEU A 313 -41.08 4.99 -31.54
C LEU A 313 -41.68 3.61 -31.24
N LEU A 314 -42.69 3.54 -30.40
CA LEU A 314 -43.30 2.27 -29.99
C LEU A 314 -44.04 1.56 -31.16
N THR A 315 -44.37 2.29 -32.23
CA THR A 315 -45.22 1.77 -33.30
C THR A 315 -44.47 1.20 -34.50
N ILE A 316 -43.15 1.43 -34.67
CA ILE A 316 -42.49 1.19 -35.95
C ILE A 316 -41.45 0.03 -35.96
N LEU A 317 -41.00 -0.52 -34.82
CA LEU A 317 -39.81 -1.39 -34.82
C LEU A 317 -39.93 -2.64 -33.92
N VAL A 318 -40.65 -3.64 -34.37
CA VAL A 318 -40.80 -4.92 -33.63
C VAL A 318 -39.54 -5.84 -33.66
N SER A 319 -38.64 -5.73 -34.64
CA SER A 319 -37.57 -6.71 -34.86
C SER A 319 -36.17 -6.29 -34.34
N ARG A 320 -35.88 -5.01 -34.09
CA ARG A 320 -34.57 -4.54 -33.52
C ARG A 320 -34.73 -3.79 -32.20
N LYS A 321 -35.79 -4.06 -31.46
CA LYS A 321 -36.18 -3.33 -30.25
C LYS A 321 -35.28 -3.56 -29.06
N TYR A 322 -34.74 -4.79 -28.91
CA TYR A 322 -33.94 -5.15 -27.74
C TYR A 322 -32.58 -4.45 -27.69
N ASP A 323 -31.82 -4.39 -28.77
CA ASP A 323 -30.47 -3.80 -28.77
C ASP A 323 -30.52 -2.28 -28.46
N LYS A 324 -31.50 -1.55 -28.96
CA LYS A 324 -31.65 -0.12 -28.69
C LYS A 324 -32.02 0.16 -27.23
N MET A 325 -32.90 -0.65 -26.66
CA MET A 325 -33.32 -0.50 -25.27
C MET A 325 -32.15 -0.76 -24.33
N VAL A 326 -31.33 -1.76 -24.64
CA VAL A 326 -30.10 -2.07 -23.90
C VAL A 326 -29.11 -0.91 -23.99
N ASP A 327 -28.84 -0.38 -25.19
CA ASP A 327 -27.91 0.75 -25.37
C ASP A 327 -28.38 2.03 -24.64
N ILE A 328 -29.69 2.31 -24.63
CA ILE A 328 -30.29 3.41 -23.86
C ILE A 328 -30.09 3.19 -22.34
N ALA A 329 -30.42 1.97 -21.87
CA ALA A 329 -30.30 1.65 -20.45
C ALA A 329 -28.83 1.74 -19.98
N ILE A 330 -27.88 1.27 -20.78
CA ILE A 330 -26.47 1.39 -20.52
C ILE A 330 -26.03 2.86 -20.50
N THR A 331 -26.52 3.69 -21.41
CA THR A 331 -26.18 5.12 -21.41
C THR A 331 -26.68 5.82 -20.14
N TYR A 332 -27.91 5.52 -19.68
CA TYR A 332 -28.38 6.01 -18.38
C TYR A 332 -27.51 5.51 -17.22
N LEU A 333 -27.16 4.24 -17.21
CA LEU A 333 -26.29 3.64 -16.19
C LEU A 333 -24.92 4.35 -16.15
N LEU A 334 -24.32 4.61 -17.31
CA LEU A 334 -23.02 5.26 -17.42
C LEU A 334 -23.07 6.72 -16.94
N LEU A 335 -24.07 7.50 -17.36
CA LEU A 335 -24.23 8.90 -16.97
C LEU A 335 -24.53 9.02 -15.47
N SER A 336 -25.48 8.23 -14.96
CA SER A 336 -25.81 8.23 -13.54
C SER A 336 -24.65 7.73 -12.68
N GLY A 337 -23.94 6.70 -13.13
CA GLY A 337 -22.73 6.18 -12.48
C GLY A 337 -21.60 7.20 -12.45
N ALA A 338 -21.36 7.93 -13.54
CA ALA A 338 -20.37 9.00 -13.58
C ALA A 338 -20.73 10.16 -12.61
N ILE A 339 -22.00 10.56 -12.53
CA ILE A 339 -22.47 11.57 -11.57
C ILE A 339 -22.30 11.07 -10.13
N ALA A 340 -22.65 9.81 -9.85
CA ALA A 340 -22.46 9.22 -8.52
C ALA A 340 -20.98 9.20 -8.10
N LEU A 341 -20.06 8.89 -9.04
CA LEU A 341 -18.63 8.95 -8.80
C LEU A 341 -18.13 10.38 -8.50
N GLU A 342 -18.64 11.41 -9.22
CA GLU A 342 -18.29 12.81 -8.95
C GLU A 342 -18.82 13.29 -7.58
N LEU A 343 -20.03 12.91 -7.22
CA LEU A 343 -20.60 13.22 -5.89
C LEU A 343 -19.81 12.55 -4.78
N TYR A 344 -19.42 11.28 -4.98
CA TYR A 344 -18.56 10.56 -4.04
C TYR A 344 -17.18 11.22 -3.90
N ALA A 345 -16.59 11.65 -5.02
CA ALA A 345 -15.31 12.37 -5.03
C ALA A 345 -15.42 13.70 -4.27
N LEU A 346 -16.48 14.48 -4.51
CA LEU A 346 -16.74 15.75 -3.80
C LEU A 346 -16.90 15.52 -2.29
N ALA A 347 -17.71 14.55 -1.89
CA ALA A 347 -17.84 14.18 -0.49
C ALA A 347 -16.48 13.77 0.12
N SER A 348 -15.70 12.97 -0.59
CA SER A 348 -14.36 12.54 -0.14
C SER A 348 -13.40 13.70 0.05
N ILE A 349 -13.46 14.73 -0.77
CA ILE A 349 -12.65 15.95 -0.63
C ILE A 349 -13.07 16.74 0.60
N LEU A 350 -14.37 16.94 0.81
CA LEU A 350 -14.88 17.68 1.96
C LEU A 350 -14.54 17.00 3.30
N TYR A 351 -14.53 15.68 3.33
CA TYR A 351 -14.17 14.89 4.53
C TYR A 351 -12.67 14.54 4.63
N SER A 352 -11.80 15.33 4.01
CA SER A 352 -10.34 15.10 4.06
C SER A 352 -9.63 16.02 5.06
N ASP A 353 -8.45 15.62 5.50
CA ASP A 353 -7.57 16.43 6.34
C ASP A 353 -7.14 17.74 5.65
N TRP A 354 -6.99 17.69 4.33
CA TRP A 354 -6.68 18.86 3.50
C TRP A 354 -7.80 19.92 3.49
N ALA A 355 -9.07 19.49 3.49
CA ALA A 355 -10.19 20.40 3.56
C ALA A 355 -10.18 21.18 4.88
N LEU A 356 -9.87 20.50 5.99
CA LEU A 356 -9.74 21.17 7.29
C LEU A 356 -8.62 22.22 7.28
N LEU A 357 -7.44 21.88 6.75
CA LEU A 357 -6.33 22.83 6.62
C LEU A 357 -6.71 24.02 5.75
N TYR A 358 -7.42 23.79 4.62
CA TYR A 358 -7.89 24.87 3.76
C TYR A 358 -8.91 25.78 4.46
N MET A 359 -9.84 25.20 5.22
CA MET A 359 -10.84 25.95 6.01
C MET A 359 -10.16 26.78 7.13
N ILE A 360 -9.09 26.27 7.74
CA ILE A 360 -8.28 26.99 8.74
C ILE A 360 -7.64 28.24 8.10
N LYS A 361 -7.15 28.12 6.86
CA LYS A 361 -6.53 29.23 6.12
C LYS A 361 -7.54 30.31 5.79
N ASP A 362 -8.72 29.95 5.28
CA ASP A 362 -9.72 30.88 4.71
C ASP A 362 -10.80 31.31 5.72
N ARG A 363 -10.41 31.44 6.99
CA ARG A 363 -11.28 31.66 8.14
C ARG A 363 -12.02 33.02 8.19
N LYS A 364 -11.85 33.88 7.22
CA LYS A 364 -12.46 35.23 7.22
C LYS A 364 -13.98 35.24 7.18
N SER A 365 -14.63 34.12 6.84
CA SER A 365 -16.08 33.98 6.75
C SER A 365 -16.67 33.26 7.96
N PRO A 366 -17.73 33.78 8.64
CA PRO A 366 -18.42 33.08 9.72
C PRO A 366 -19.05 31.77 9.30
N PHE A 367 -19.38 31.61 8.01
CA PHE A 367 -19.87 30.38 7.44
C PHE A 367 -18.78 29.28 7.44
N VAL A 368 -17.55 29.64 7.09
CA VAL A 368 -16.40 28.73 7.13
C VAL A 368 -16.09 28.30 8.55
N GLU A 369 -16.23 29.20 9.52
CA GLU A 369 -16.01 28.88 10.94
C GLU A 369 -17.03 27.86 11.48
N ASN A 370 -18.31 27.99 11.13
CA ASN A 370 -19.35 27.03 11.49
C ASN A 370 -19.13 25.68 10.82
N LEU A 371 -18.75 25.66 9.54
CA LEU A 371 -18.38 24.44 8.82
C LEU A 371 -17.15 23.79 9.47
N LEU A 372 -16.11 24.56 9.79
CA LEU A 372 -14.91 24.05 10.43
C LEU A 372 -15.23 23.38 11.77
N GLN A 373 -16.07 23.98 12.62
CA GLN A 373 -16.47 23.36 13.88
C GLN A 373 -17.26 22.06 13.67
N LEU A 374 -18.10 22.01 12.66
CA LEU A 374 -18.90 20.80 12.34
C LEU A 374 -17.99 19.67 11.84
N PHE A 375 -17.07 19.95 10.91
CA PHE A 375 -16.17 18.97 10.31
C PHE A 375 -15.03 18.60 11.23
N ALA A 376 -14.46 19.55 11.99
CA ALA A 376 -13.36 19.31 12.91
C ALA A 376 -13.72 18.33 14.03
N ARG A 377 -15.00 18.27 14.44
CA ARG A 377 -15.48 17.26 15.40
C ARG A 377 -15.55 15.85 14.81
N GLN A 378 -15.68 15.71 13.49
CA GLN A 378 -15.94 14.43 12.84
C GLN A 378 -14.68 13.82 12.17
N VAL A 379 -13.82 14.64 11.58
CA VAL A 379 -12.73 14.14 10.71
C VAL A 379 -11.49 13.67 11.47
N PRO A 380 -10.95 14.37 12.49
CA PRO A 380 -9.68 13.97 13.10
C PRO A 380 -9.72 12.63 13.82
N MET A 381 -10.88 12.21 14.31
CA MET A 381 -11.01 11.01 15.16
C MET A 381 -11.60 9.78 14.48
N ARG A 382 -12.33 9.91 13.35
CA ARG A 382 -13.13 8.81 12.78
C ARG A 382 -12.42 7.93 11.76
N TRP A 383 -11.41 8.43 11.06
CA TRP A 383 -10.82 7.70 9.96
C TRP A 383 -9.41 7.23 10.31
N PRO A 384 -9.16 5.93 10.29
CA PRO A 384 -7.81 5.43 10.43
C PRO A 384 -6.96 5.92 9.25
N ARG A 385 -5.74 6.38 9.53
CA ARG A 385 -4.76 6.82 8.53
C ARG A 385 -3.66 5.80 8.33
N TRP A 386 -3.59 4.87 9.24
CA TRP A 386 -2.67 3.76 9.29
C TRP A 386 -3.43 2.51 9.71
N SER A 387 -2.96 1.34 9.30
CA SER A 387 -3.51 0.05 9.74
C SER A 387 -3.35 -0.20 11.24
N ASN A 388 -2.40 0.51 11.88
CA ASN A 388 -1.97 0.30 13.28
C ASN A 388 -1.68 -1.17 13.60
N CYS A 389 -1.33 -1.94 12.58
CA CYS A 389 -1.03 -3.35 12.67
C CYS A 389 0.41 -3.63 12.27
N MET A 390 1.01 -4.58 12.96
CA MET A 390 2.26 -5.22 12.56
C MET A 390 1.93 -6.57 11.92
N GLU A 391 2.43 -6.79 10.74
CA GLU A 391 2.46 -8.11 10.12
C GLU A 391 3.53 -8.94 10.83
N GLN A 392 3.30 -10.21 11.07
CA GLN A 392 4.19 -11.07 11.83
C GLN A 392 4.41 -12.41 11.15
N LEU A 393 5.64 -12.91 11.20
CA LEU A 393 6.00 -14.23 10.71
C LEU A 393 6.93 -14.91 11.71
N ASN A 394 6.56 -16.09 12.16
CA ASN A 394 7.39 -16.92 13.02
C ASN A 394 8.16 -17.95 12.17
N LEU A 395 9.49 -17.98 12.32
CA LEU A 395 10.37 -18.85 11.54
C LEU A 395 10.15 -20.33 11.86
N LEU A 396 10.01 -20.68 13.14
CA LEU A 396 9.80 -22.07 13.56
C LEU A 396 8.46 -22.61 13.06
N GLN A 397 7.40 -21.81 13.17
CA GLN A 397 6.08 -22.17 12.62
C GLN A 397 6.16 -22.33 11.10
N TYR A 398 6.91 -21.47 10.43
CA TYR A 398 7.09 -21.55 8.99
C TYR A 398 7.80 -22.85 8.58
N CYS A 399 8.86 -23.25 9.29
CA CYS A 399 9.60 -24.48 8.99
C CYS A 399 8.75 -25.74 9.26
N LEU A 400 7.92 -25.73 10.30
CA LEU A 400 7.05 -26.85 10.69
C LEU A 400 5.76 -26.95 9.89
N TYR A 401 5.41 -25.94 9.12
CA TYR A 401 4.13 -25.93 8.40
C TYR A 401 4.07 -26.90 7.25
N HIS A 402 3.17 -27.88 7.36
CA HIS A 402 2.78 -28.79 6.28
C HIS A 402 1.30 -28.55 5.95
N ASP A 403 0.97 -28.36 4.68
CA ASP A 403 -0.43 -28.15 4.27
C ASP A 403 -1.24 -29.46 4.43
N PRO A 404 -2.19 -29.52 5.37
CA PRO A 404 -2.92 -30.75 5.66
C PRO A 404 -4.01 -31.06 4.63
N THR A 405 -4.40 -30.09 3.78
CA THR A 405 -5.56 -30.21 2.88
C THR A 405 -5.20 -30.84 1.54
N LEU A 406 -6.04 -31.75 1.02
CA LEU A 406 -5.90 -32.36 -0.29
C LEU A 406 -5.94 -31.32 -1.42
N SER A 407 -6.83 -30.32 -1.30
CA SER A 407 -6.92 -29.18 -2.22
C SER A 407 -5.68 -28.29 -2.16
N GLY A 408 -5.13 -28.07 -0.96
CA GLY A 408 -3.88 -27.34 -0.78
C GLY A 408 -2.70 -28.04 -1.47
N ARG A 409 -2.60 -29.36 -1.37
CA ARG A 409 -1.54 -30.16 -2.04
C ARG A 409 -1.65 -30.13 -3.57
N LEU A 410 -2.85 -30.10 -4.14
CA LEU A 410 -3.06 -29.95 -5.59
C LEU A 410 -2.70 -28.53 -6.06
N ILE A 411 -3.13 -27.51 -5.31
CA ILE A 411 -2.82 -26.11 -5.60
C ILE A 411 -1.31 -25.88 -5.48
N SER A 412 -0.66 -26.40 -4.42
CA SER A 412 0.78 -26.27 -4.23
C SER A 412 1.57 -26.95 -5.37
N ARG A 413 1.12 -28.10 -5.86
CA ARG A 413 1.72 -28.76 -7.03
C ARG A 413 1.67 -27.91 -8.29
N ILE A 414 0.53 -27.25 -8.56
CA ILE A 414 0.36 -26.36 -9.70
C ILE A 414 1.20 -25.08 -9.53
N LEU A 415 1.25 -24.53 -8.32
CA LEU A 415 1.99 -23.31 -7.98
C LEU A 415 3.51 -23.54 -7.87
N LYS A 416 3.95 -24.75 -7.47
CA LYS A 416 5.37 -25.12 -7.37
C LYS A 416 6.07 -24.99 -8.73
N ILE A 417 5.38 -25.26 -9.84
CA ILE A 417 5.88 -25.08 -11.21
C ILE A 417 6.29 -23.61 -11.48
N ARG A 418 5.78 -22.62 -10.73
CA ARG A 418 6.04 -21.19 -10.88
C ARG A 418 6.70 -20.52 -9.69
N GLY A 419 7.15 -21.26 -8.66
CA GLY A 419 7.75 -20.69 -7.45
C GLY A 419 6.78 -19.84 -6.59
N TRP A 420 5.47 -20.02 -6.74
CA TRP A 420 4.45 -19.26 -5.99
C TRP A 420 4.04 -19.95 -4.69
N ASP A 421 4.41 -21.21 -4.53
CA ASP A 421 4.05 -22.01 -3.36
C ASP A 421 4.60 -21.42 -2.07
N GLU A 422 5.86 -21.03 -2.05
CA GLU A 422 6.48 -20.39 -0.89
C GLU A 422 5.86 -19.05 -0.52
N ARG A 423 5.48 -18.24 -1.52
CA ARG A 423 4.78 -16.98 -1.28
C ARG A 423 3.42 -17.21 -0.65
N LEU A 424 2.69 -18.23 -1.13
CA LEU A 424 1.40 -18.60 -0.57
C LEU A 424 1.54 -19.14 0.86
N LYS A 425 2.59 -19.95 1.13
CA LYS A 425 2.91 -20.46 2.47
C LYS A 425 3.19 -19.29 3.43
N ARG A 426 4.06 -18.35 3.07
CA ARG A 426 4.35 -17.16 3.86
C ARG A 426 3.09 -16.34 4.11
N TYR A 427 2.28 -16.11 3.09
CA TYR A 427 1.02 -15.38 3.23
C TYR A 427 0.04 -16.04 4.20
N ARG A 428 -0.10 -17.37 4.17
CA ARG A 428 -0.98 -18.10 5.09
C ARG A 428 -0.53 -18.05 6.54
N LEU A 429 0.79 -17.98 6.76
CA LEU A 429 1.39 -17.93 8.10
C LEU A 429 1.60 -16.51 8.62
N THR A 430 1.38 -15.50 7.80
CA THR A 430 1.44 -14.09 8.24
C THR A 430 0.23 -13.78 9.12
N SER A 431 0.48 -13.43 10.36
CA SER A 431 -0.52 -12.91 11.30
C SER A 431 -0.42 -11.39 11.45
N TYR A 432 -1.45 -10.78 12.05
CA TYR A 432 -1.54 -9.33 12.23
C TYR A 432 -1.82 -9.02 13.69
N VAL A 433 -0.98 -8.18 14.28
CA VAL A 433 -1.14 -7.73 15.67
C VAL A 433 -1.24 -6.22 15.70
N ILE A 434 -2.17 -5.68 16.49
CA ILE A 434 -2.31 -4.25 16.72
C ILE A 434 -1.09 -3.78 17.52
N VAL A 435 -0.46 -2.67 17.13
CA VAL A 435 0.69 -2.10 17.84
C VAL A 435 0.25 -1.62 19.22
N PRO A 436 0.74 -2.23 20.31
CA PRO A 436 0.35 -1.84 21.66
C PRO A 436 0.81 -0.44 22.02
N GLY A 437 0.05 0.31 22.82
CA GLY A 437 0.43 1.66 23.29
C GLY A 437 1.75 1.67 24.05
N ASN A 438 2.01 0.65 24.87
CA ASN A 438 3.26 0.51 25.62
C ASN A 438 4.49 0.32 24.71
N MET A 439 4.31 -0.34 23.56
CA MET A 439 5.38 -0.47 22.56
C MET A 439 5.70 0.89 21.93
N LYS A 440 4.67 1.68 21.59
CA LYS A 440 4.83 3.04 21.08
C LYS A 440 5.61 3.90 22.07
N LYS A 441 5.26 3.80 23.36
CA LYS A 441 5.95 4.50 24.44
C LYS A 441 7.43 4.12 24.53
N LEU A 442 7.75 2.83 24.58
CA LEU A 442 9.13 2.36 24.64
C LEU A 442 9.98 2.78 23.42
N ILE A 443 9.38 2.76 22.22
CA ILE A 443 10.08 3.23 21.01
C ILE A 443 10.43 4.70 21.14
N ILE A 444 9.52 5.54 21.61
CA ILE A 444 9.77 6.98 21.78
C ILE A 444 10.82 7.22 22.86
N GLU A 445 10.71 6.59 24.03
CA GLU A 445 11.67 6.70 25.13
C GLU A 445 13.09 6.35 24.67
N GLN A 446 13.24 5.29 23.86
CA GLN A 446 14.55 4.87 23.34
C GLN A 446 15.09 5.87 22.28
N ILE A 447 14.21 6.41 21.42
CA ILE A 447 14.60 7.44 20.45
C ILE A 447 15.06 8.72 21.18
N GLU A 448 14.34 9.16 22.20
CA GLU A 448 14.66 10.34 22.98
C GLU A 448 15.98 10.20 23.76
N GLU A 449 16.21 9.04 24.37
CA GLU A 449 17.43 8.74 25.08
C GLU A 449 18.67 8.84 24.18
N VAL A 450 18.61 8.23 23.00
CA VAL A 450 19.72 8.27 22.03
C VAL A 450 19.90 9.67 21.45
N SER A 451 18.81 10.37 21.16
CA SER A 451 18.86 11.75 20.64
C SER A 451 19.46 12.73 21.65
N GLY A 452 19.22 12.52 22.95
CA GLY A 452 19.79 13.32 24.05
C GLY A 452 21.30 13.18 24.18
N GLN A 453 21.90 12.08 23.74
CA GLN A 453 23.33 11.82 23.86
C GLN A 453 24.21 12.56 22.84
N ARG A 454 23.66 13.36 21.92
CA ARG A 454 24.37 14.11 20.85
C ARG A 454 25.36 13.26 20.07
N VAL A 455 24.99 12.02 19.75
CA VAL A 455 25.82 11.12 18.97
C VAL A 455 25.85 11.58 17.51
N TRP A 456 27.04 11.58 16.87
CA TRP A 456 27.23 12.01 15.47
C TRP A 456 26.37 11.23 14.46
N GLN A 457 26.15 9.94 14.71
CA GLN A 457 25.29 9.07 13.90
C GLN A 457 24.36 8.28 14.81
N PRO A 458 23.22 8.87 15.21
CA PRO A 458 22.24 8.13 16.00
C PRO A 458 21.72 6.94 15.22
N PHE A 459 21.57 5.81 15.92
CA PHE A 459 21.09 4.53 15.34
C PHE A 459 21.99 3.93 14.24
N SER A 460 23.29 4.13 14.33
CA SER A 460 24.30 3.41 13.53
C SER A 460 24.59 1.99 14.06
N LYS A 461 24.25 1.74 15.32
CA LYS A 461 24.49 0.47 16.02
C LYS A 461 23.26 -0.44 15.96
N ARG A 462 23.45 -1.75 16.06
CA ARG A 462 22.46 -2.80 15.76
C ARG A 462 21.96 -3.55 16.98
N GLY A 463 22.10 -3.00 18.17
CA GLY A 463 21.79 -3.58 19.46
C GLY A 463 22.90 -3.38 20.48
N GLU A 464 24.02 -2.79 20.08
CA GLU A 464 25.19 -2.56 20.94
C GLU A 464 24.86 -1.59 22.07
N TRP A 465 24.06 -0.54 21.85
CA TRP A 465 23.66 0.39 22.92
C TRP A 465 22.75 -0.27 23.96
N ALA A 466 21.84 -1.15 23.53
CA ALA A 466 21.06 -1.93 24.46
C ALA A 466 21.95 -2.83 25.32
N LEU A 467 22.92 -3.53 24.70
CA LEU A 467 23.88 -4.37 25.41
C LEU A 467 24.77 -3.57 26.37
N GLU A 468 25.22 -2.37 25.99
CA GLU A 468 25.99 -1.46 26.85
C GLU A 468 25.15 -1.02 28.06
N ARG A 469 23.89 -0.63 27.85
CA ARG A 469 22.95 -0.24 28.91
C ARG A 469 22.76 -1.34 29.95
N PHE A 470 22.60 -2.58 29.49
CA PHE A 470 22.43 -3.75 30.35
C PHE A 470 23.77 -4.35 30.82
N LYS A 471 24.92 -3.71 30.55
CA LYS A 471 26.27 -4.10 30.95
C LYS A 471 26.63 -5.52 30.55
N CYS A 472 26.28 -5.91 29.34
CA CYS A 472 26.49 -7.26 28.82
C CYS A 472 27.10 -7.29 27.40
N LEU A 473 27.64 -6.15 26.94
CA LEU A 473 28.21 -6.07 25.59
C LEU A 473 29.29 -7.16 25.35
N ASP A 474 30.20 -7.38 26.28
CA ASP A 474 31.29 -8.34 26.12
C ASP A 474 30.80 -9.79 25.93
N GLN A 475 29.65 -10.12 26.52
CA GLN A 475 29.06 -11.47 26.44
C GLN A 475 28.32 -11.70 25.12
N PHE A 476 27.69 -10.69 24.57
CA PHE A 476 26.77 -10.80 23.41
C PHE A 476 27.29 -10.16 22.14
N ASN A 477 28.42 -9.45 22.18
CA ASN A 477 28.96 -8.70 21.05
C ASN A 477 29.14 -9.57 19.79
N TRP A 478 29.55 -10.82 19.93
CA TRP A 478 29.73 -11.79 18.83
C TRP A 478 28.43 -12.01 18.02
N SER A 479 27.27 -11.87 18.65
CA SER A 479 25.97 -12.11 18.01
C SER A 479 25.47 -10.93 17.15
N ILE A 480 26.08 -9.76 17.33
CA ILE A 480 25.72 -8.50 16.65
C ILE A 480 26.88 -7.99 15.80
N GLN A 481 28.12 -8.38 16.14
CA GLN A 481 29.33 -7.88 15.54
C GLN A 481 29.40 -8.12 14.03
N THR A 482 29.86 -7.12 13.32
CA THR A 482 30.03 -7.11 11.88
C THR A 482 31.51 -7.18 11.52
N ASP A 483 31.83 -7.99 10.54
CA ASP A 483 33.05 -7.79 9.75
C ASP A 483 32.90 -6.51 8.95
N TYR A 484 33.53 -5.42 9.40
CA TYR A 484 33.46 -4.07 8.81
C TYR A 484 34.17 -3.95 7.45
N THR A 485 34.63 -5.04 6.86
CA THR A 485 35.49 -5.01 5.68
C THR A 485 34.75 -4.67 4.39
N THR A 486 33.46 -5.01 4.26
CA THR A 486 32.64 -4.71 3.06
C THR A 486 31.18 -4.49 3.42
N GLU A 487 30.47 -3.64 2.64
CA GLU A 487 29.02 -3.39 2.81
C GLU A 487 28.19 -4.69 2.69
N ALA A 488 28.59 -5.60 1.82
CA ALA A 488 27.92 -6.89 1.65
C ALA A 488 28.01 -7.76 2.91
N ASN A 489 29.18 -7.80 3.57
CA ASN A 489 29.37 -8.53 4.82
C ASN A 489 28.57 -7.91 5.97
N GLN A 490 28.46 -6.58 6.00
CA GLN A 490 27.65 -5.88 6.98
C GLN A 490 26.16 -6.23 6.86
N GLN A 491 25.64 -6.31 5.64
CA GLN A 491 24.22 -6.64 5.37
C GLN A 491 23.92 -8.10 5.74
N THR A 492 24.82 -9.00 5.37
CA THR A 492 24.69 -10.44 5.68
C THR A 492 24.71 -10.68 7.19
N SER A 493 25.59 -10.01 7.93
CA SER A 493 25.69 -10.16 9.37
C SER A 493 24.46 -9.61 10.11
N PHE A 494 23.82 -8.53 9.62
CA PHE A 494 22.58 -8.03 10.21
C PHE A 494 21.42 -9.02 10.04
N GLY A 495 21.27 -9.62 8.86
CA GLY A 495 20.28 -10.68 8.63
C GLY A 495 20.50 -11.89 9.53
N ARG A 496 21.79 -12.32 9.72
CA ARG A 496 22.17 -13.37 10.65
C ARG A 496 21.79 -13.03 12.09
N ALA A 497 22.12 -11.83 12.56
CA ALA A 497 21.74 -11.36 13.89
C ALA A 497 20.24 -11.45 14.12
N ILE A 498 19.40 -10.96 13.16
CA ILE A 498 17.94 -11.06 13.25
C ILE A 498 17.50 -12.52 13.45
N ILE A 499 18.04 -13.46 12.68
CA ILE A 499 17.63 -14.87 12.75
C ILE A 499 17.99 -15.50 14.10
N ILE A 500 19.24 -15.34 14.58
CA ILE A 500 19.67 -15.97 15.84
C ILE A 500 18.93 -15.37 17.05
N TRP A 501 18.75 -14.04 17.08
CA TRP A 501 17.97 -13.38 18.13
C TRP A 501 16.48 -13.75 18.08
N HIS A 502 15.92 -13.96 16.90
CA HIS A 502 14.53 -14.45 16.74
C HIS A 502 14.37 -15.86 17.33
N ILE A 503 15.27 -16.79 16.97
CA ILE A 503 15.22 -18.17 17.49
C ILE A 503 15.42 -18.15 19.01
N ALA A 504 16.37 -17.39 19.54
CA ALA A 504 16.60 -17.29 20.97
C ALA A 504 15.38 -16.68 21.71
N THR A 505 14.72 -15.68 21.12
CA THR A 505 13.47 -15.13 21.66
C THR A 505 12.36 -16.17 21.69
N ASP A 506 12.24 -16.99 20.64
CA ASP A 506 11.25 -18.08 20.56
C ASP A 506 11.53 -19.18 21.58
N VAL A 507 12.79 -19.58 21.73
CA VAL A 507 13.21 -20.57 22.72
C VAL A 507 12.75 -20.14 24.12
N TRP A 508 12.93 -18.88 24.49
CA TRP A 508 12.51 -18.35 25.78
C TRP A 508 11.01 -18.14 25.91
N TYR A 509 10.34 -17.76 24.84
CA TYR A 509 8.88 -17.58 24.81
C TYR A 509 8.14 -18.90 25.05
N TYR A 510 8.62 -19.98 24.44
CA TYR A 510 8.04 -21.32 24.56
C TYR A 510 8.75 -22.19 25.63
N ALA A 511 9.64 -21.61 26.45
CA ALA A 511 10.34 -22.33 27.48
C ALA A 511 9.40 -22.90 28.53
N PRO A 512 9.65 -24.15 29.05
CA PRO A 512 8.89 -24.71 30.13
C PRO A 512 8.94 -23.84 31.40
N GLU A 513 7.86 -23.84 32.20
CA GLU A 513 7.76 -23.05 33.43
C GLU A 513 8.89 -23.26 34.43
N LYS A 514 9.53 -24.44 34.42
CA LYS A 514 10.67 -24.76 35.28
C LYS A 514 11.90 -23.85 35.06
N PHE A 515 12.03 -23.27 33.86
CA PHE A 515 13.09 -22.31 33.54
C PHE A 515 12.70 -20.86 33.82
N ASN A 516 11.40 -20.58 34.00
CA ASN A 516 10.87 -19.27 34.38
C ASN A 516 10.76 -19.18 35.92
N LYS A 517 11.91 -19.08 36.61
CA LYS A 517 11.96 -19.00 38.09
C LYS A 517 11.32 -17.73 38.68
N SER A 518 11.05 -16.72 37.88
CA SER A 518 10.36 -15.49 38.31
C SER A 518 8.86 -15.68 38.28
N LYS A 519 8.30 -16.34 39.34
CA LYS A 519 6.83 -16.43 39.59
C LYS A 519 6.18 -15.09 39.97
N ASN A 520 6.90 -13.99 39.99
CA ASN A 520 6.29 -12.68 40.10
C ASN A 520 5.72 -12.30 38.73
N THR A 521 4.45 -12.64 38.55
CA THR A 521 3.60 -12.19 37.43
C THR A 521 3.34 -10.69 37.56
N ASN A 522 4.37 -9.86 37.59
CA ASN A 522 4.22 -8.44 37.44
C ASN A 522 3.70 -8.20 36.01
N TYR A 523 2.63 -7.45 35.92
CA TYR A 523 2.00 -7.04 34.68
C TYR A 523 3.02 -6.50 33.66
N ASP A 524 4.03 -5.79 34.13
CA ASP A 524 5.14 -5.26 33.30
C ASP A 524 5.97 -6.35 32.64
N HIS A 525 6.22 -7.45 33.31
CA HIS A 525 7.01 -8.57 32.77
C HIS A 525 6.29 -9.26 31.60
N GLN A 526 4.99 -9.49 31.72
CA GLN A 526 4.18 -10.08 30.64
C GLN A 526 4.10 -9.15 29.43
N GLN A 527 4.05 -7.84 29.65
CA GLN A 527 4.06 -6.85 28.57
C GLN A 527 5.39 -6.85 27.82
N GLN A 528 6.52 -6.85 28.53
CA GLN A 528 7.84 -6.89 27.91
C GLN A 528 8.07 -8.17 27.11
N LEU A 529 7.63 -9.31 27.63
CA LEU A 529 7.64 -10.59 26.93
C LEU A 529 6.87 -10.51 25.61
N ALA A 530 5.63 -10.03 25.66
CA ALA A 530 4.78 -9.89 24.47
C ALA A 530 5.40 -8.91 23.45
N MET A 531 5.97 -7.79 23.90
CA MET A 531 6.61 -6.80 23.04
C MET A 531 7.85 -7.36 22.35
N ALA A 532 8.73 -8.05 23.10
CA ALA A 532 9.91 -8.69 22.52
C ALA A 532 9.52 -9.72 21.45
N LYS A 533 8.50 -10.53 21.72
CA LYS A 533 7.97 -11.50 20.75
C LYS A 533 7.41 -10.84 19.50
N TYR A 534 6.55 -9.83 19.65
CA TYR A 534 5.93 -9.14 18.52
C TYR A 534 6.96 -8.43 17.63
N LEU A 535 7.97 -7.79 18.23
CA LEU A 535 9.05 -7.15 17.47
C LEU A 535 9.92 -8.17 16.76
N SER A 536 10.24 -9.29 17.42
CA SER A 536 10.98 -10.40 16.85
C SER A 536 10.29 -10.97 15.60
N ASP A 537 8.99 -11.29 15.69
CA ASP A 537 8.21 -11.80 14.55
C ASP A 537 8.04 -10.77 13.44
N TYR A 538 7.96 -9.47 13.78
CA TYR A 538 7.92 -8.38 12.81
C TYR A 538 9.24 -8.24 12.05
N MET A 539 10.38 -8.26 12.73
CA MET A 539 11.70 -8.19 12.11
C MET A 539 11.96 -9.41 11.23
N MET A 540 11.52 -10.59 11.65
CA MET A 540 11.58 -11.81 10.84
C MET A 540 10.73 -11.70 9.57
N LEU A 541 9.51 -11.15 9.66
CA LEU A 541 8.69 -10.87 8.48
C LEU A 541 9.38 -9.90 7.51
N LEU A 542 10.00 -8.83 8.03
CA LEU A 542 10.74 -7.89 7.18
C LEU A 542 11.88 -8.60 6.45
N LEU A 543 12.60 -9.48 7.13
CA LEU A 543 13.67 -10.27 6.52
C LEU A 543 13.14 -11.20 5.43
N ALA A 544 12.04 -11.90 5.68
CA ALA A 544 11.47 -12.88 4.76
C ALA A 544 10.78 -12.27 3.53
N GLU A 545 10.01 -11.17 3.72
CA GLU A 545 9.15 -10.60 2.69
C GLU A 545 9.65 -9.27 2.12
N ARG A 546 10.45 -8.52 2.91
CA ARG A 546 10.86 -7.15 2.58
C ARG A 546 12.32 -6.89 2.96
N PRO A 547 13.29 -7.72 2.54
CA PRO A 547 14.69 -7.56 2.94
C PRO A 547 15.25 -6.18 2.54
N CYS A 548 14.73 -5.57 1.50
CA CYS A 548 15.09 -4.20 1.10
C CYS A 548 14.76 -3.12 2.15
N MET A 549 13.84 -3.39 3.10
CA MET A 549 13.59 -2.49 4.24
C MET A 549 14.66 -2.58 5.32
N LEU A 550 15.41 -3.66 5.33
CA LEU A 550 16.55 -3.90 6.23
C LEU A 550 17.88 -3.50 5.59
N SER A 551 17.85 -2.85 4.41
CA SER A 551 19.03 -2.60 3.57
C SER A 551 19.82 -3.86 3.19
N ILE A 552 19.18 -5.02 3.21
CA ILE A 552 19.77 -6.29 2.81
C ILE A 552 19.54 -6.46 1.32
N GLY A 553 20.63 -6.39 0.53
CA GLY A 553 20.55 -6.44 -0.95
C GLY A 553 20.32 -7.84 -1.52
N THR A 554 20.63 -8.87 -0.75
CA THR A 554 20.52 -10.26 -1.18
C THR A 554 19.10 -10.80 -0.94
N ARG A 555 18.48 -11.32 -1.98
CA ARG A 555 17.19 -12.01 -1.89
C ARG A 555 17.28 -13.11 -0.83
N ASN A 556 16.34 -13.20 0.03
CA ASN A 556 15.89 -14.29 0.91
C ASN A 556 16.86 -15.45 1.21
N VAL A 557 18.11 -15.45 0.69
CA VAL A 557 19.07 -16.54 0.77
C VAL A 557 19.35 -16.91 2.23
N LEU A 558 19.48 -15.89 3.11
CA LEU A 558 19.70 -16.13 4.54
C LEU A 558 18.48 -16.79 5.20
N PHE A 559 17.27 -16.30 4.87
CA PHE A 559 16.05 -16.87 5.40
C PHE A 559 15.84 -18.31 4.91
N GLU A 560 16.05 -18.56 3.63
CA GLU A 560 15.92 -19.90 3.02
C GLU A 560 16.96 -20.87 3.56
N GLY A 561 18.22 -20.43 3.72
CA GLY A 561 19.28 -21.22 4.31
C GLY A 561 19.02 -21.58 5.79
N ALA A 562 18.53 -20.61 6.57
CA ALA A 562 18.13 -20.86 7.95
C ALA A 562 16.95 -21.84 8.03
N CYS A 563 15.94 -21.70 7.14
CA CYS A 563 14.82 -22.63 7.05
C CYS A 563 15.30 -24.06 6.73
N ALA A 564 16.22 -24.24 5.78
CA ALA A 564 16.72 -25.55 5.41
C ALA A 564 17.42 -26.25 6.59
N LYS A 565 18.31 -25.53 7.30
CA LYS A 565 19.01 -26.06 8.47
C LYS A 565 18.07 -26.37 9.64
N LEU A 566 17.13 -25.47 9.93
CA LEU A 566 16.11 -25.70 10.95
C LEU A 566 15.20 -26.88 10.60
N ALA A 567 14.81 -27.04 9.35
CA ALA A 567 13.97 -28.16 8.92
C ALA A 567 14.66 -29.50 9.12
N ILE A 568 15.97 -29.59 8.85
CA ILE A 568 16.78 -30.81 9.12
C ILE A 568 16.78 -31.10 10.63
N PHE A 569 17.05 -30.10 11.45
CA PHE A 569 17.11 -30.27 12.91
C PHE A 569 15.73 -30.66 13.49
N LEU A 570 14.66 -30.00 13.03
CA LEU A 570 13.28 -30.26 13.47
C LEU A 570 12.81 -31.67 13.04
N LYS A 571 13.19 -32.15 11.86
CA LYS A 571 12.87 -33.49 11.37
C LYS A 571 13.44 -34.58 12.28
N ASN A 572 14.58 -34.36 12.86
CA ASN A 572 15.19 -35.28 13.83
C ASN A 572 14.40 -35.35 15.16
N ILE A 573 13.68 -34.26 15.52
CA ILE A 573 12.80 -34.20 16.70
C ILE A 573 11.41 -34.78 16.39
N GLU A 574 10.95 -34.73 15.14
CA GLU A 574 9.61 -35.07 14.68
C GLU A 574 9.24 -36.56 14.85
N SER A 575 10.22 -37.43 15.05
CA SER A 575 9.97 -38.89 15.20
C SER A 575 8.99 -39.24 16.35
N THR A 576 8.56 -38.29 17.17
CA THR A 576 7.83 -38.56 18.43
C THR A 576 6.45 -37.90 18.55
N ARG A 577 6.04 -36.86 17.76
CA ARG A 577 4.76 -36.14 18.01
C ARG A 577 4.13 -35.43 16.78
N LYS A 578 2.78 -35.28 16.77
CA LYS A 578 1.95 -34.82 15.64
C LYS A 578 1.48 -33.35 15.66
N GLU A 579 1.69 -32.58 16.70
CA GLU A 579 1.16 -31.21 16.82
C GLU A 579 2.26 -30.13 16.75
N THR A 580 2.10 -29.12 15.90
CA THR A 580 3.07 -28.06 15.65
C THR A 580 3.43 -27.24 16.90
N GLU A 581 2.47 -26.85 17.72
CA GLU A 581 2.72 -26.14 19.00
C GLU A 581 3.54 -26.98 19.98
N SER A 582 3.18 -28.27 20.10
CA SER A 582 3.91 -29.22 20.92
C SER A 582 5.34 -29.42 20.45
N MET A 583 5.61 -29.31 19.16
CA MET A 583 6.96 -29.42 18.57
C MET A 583 7.83 -28.22 18.89
N ILE A 584 7.30 -26.99 18.85
CA ILE A 584 8.06 -25.78 19.24
C ILE A 584 8.42 -25.82 20.72
N HIS A 585 7.50 -26.27 21.58
CA HIS A 585 7.81 -26.49 23.01
C HIS A 585 8.88 -27.57 23.23
N CYS A 586 8.85 -28.66 22.46
CA CYS A 586 9.89 -29.68 22.49
C CYS A 586 11.24 -29.16 22.00
N PHE A 587 11.24 -28.38 20.91
CA PHE A 587 12.44 -27.71 20.41
C PHE A 587 13.07 -26.83 21.49
N SER A 588 12.26 -25.93 22.10
CA SER A 588 12.70 -25.04 23.16
C SER A 588 13.26 -25.81 24.36
N ARG A 589 12.55 -26.88 24.76
CA ARG A 589 13.01 -27.75 25.84
C ARG A 589 14.35 -28.41 25.52
N ASN A 590 14.45 -29.04 24.35
CA ASN A 590 15.66 -29.75 23.95
C ASN A 590 16.86 -28.82 23.87
N LEU A 591 16.65 -27.59 23.36
CA LEU A 591 17.72 -26.61 23.29
C LEU A 591 18.20 -26.16 24.68
N LEU A 592 17.32 -26.02 25.67
CA LEU A 592 17.63 -25.58 27.02
C LEU A 592 18.09 -26.72 27.93
N GLU A 593 17.69 -27.99 27.69
CA GLU A 593 18.05 -29.15 28.51
C GLU A 593 19.32 -29.83 28.07
N SER A 594 19.69 -29.75 26.78
CA SER A 594 20.96 -30.29 26.29
C SER A 594 22.12 -29.43 26.79
N ARG A 595 22.48 -29.59 28.07
CA ARG A 595 23.77 -29.11 28.59
C ARG A 595 24.85 -29.72 27.74
N PHE A 596 25.97 -29.00 27.56
CA PHE A 596 27.19 -29.45 26.91
C PHE A 596 27.69 -30.78 27.51
N GLU A 597 27.00 -31.87 27.30
CA GLU A 597 27.57 -33.20 27.36
C GLU A 597 28.01 -33.54 25.94
N ASP A 598 29.28 -33.25 25.78
CA ASP A 598 30.25 -33.84 24.87
C ASP A 598 29.86 -34.19 23.43
N SER A 599 30.58 -33.55 22.53
CA SER A 599 31.26 -34.16 21.36
C SER A 599 30.47 -35.10 20.40
N ALA A 600 29.19 -35.36 20.62
CA ALA A 600 28.43 -36.21 19.71
C ALA A 600 27.85 -35.47 18.50
N PHE A 601 27.99 -34.14 18.44
CA PHE A 601 27.54 -33.33 17.30
C PHE A 601 28.65 -33.00 16.29
N GLY A 602 29.90 -33.42 16.58
CA GLY A 602 31.07 -33.14 15.76
C GLY A 602 31.38 -34.20 14.69
N ASP A 603 30.81 -35.40 14.79
CA ASP A 603 31.08 -36.46 13.83
C ASP A 603 29.82 -37.03 13.19
N GLN A 604 29.74 -36.88 11.88
CA GLN A 604 28.89 -37.62 10.96
C GLN A 604 27.38 -37.35 10.99
N VAL A 605 26.97 -36.20 10.50
CA VAL A 605 25.80 -36.16 9.63
C VAL A 605 26.26 -35.68 8.26
N THR A 606 26.98 -36.52 7.54
CA THR A 606 26.97 -36.53 6.09
C THR A 606 25.59 -37.10 5.67
N ILE A 607 24.54 -36.33 5.82
CA ILE A 607 23.27 -36.60 5.17
C ILE A 607 23.48 -36.14 3.75
N ASP A 608 23.20 -37.04 2.80
CA ASP A 608 23.08 -36.68 1.38
C ASP A 608 22.16 -35.46 1.26
N VAL A 609 22.77 -34.30 1.07
CA VAL A 609 22.12 -33.01 0.94
C VAL A 609 21.25 -32.97 -0.32
N ASP A 610 21.52 -33.87 -1.26
CA ASP A 610 20.87 -33.93 -2.57
C ASP A 610 19.38 -34.32 -2.50
N ASP A 611 18.94 -35.10 -1.52
CA ASP A 611 17.54 -35.54 -1.41
C ASP A 611 16.59 -34.50 -0.77
N VAL A 612 17.11 -33.47 -0.09
CA VAL A 612 16.30 -32.40 0.56
C VAL A 612 16.33 -31.10 -0.25
N VAL A 613 17.28 -30.96 -1.17
CA VAL A 613 17.65 -29.73 -1.86
C VAL A 613 16.96 -29.56 -3.22
N ASP A 614 16.14 -30.51 -3.66
CA ASP A 614 15.43 -30.44 -4.97
C ASP A 614 14.46 -29.24 -5.11
N GLY A 615 14.43 -28.33 -4.16
CA GLY A 615 13.68 -27.07 -4.22
C GLY A 615 14.48 -25.78 -4.00
N PHE A 616 15.75 -25.89 -3.55
CA PHE A 616 16.56 -24.72 -3.22
C PHE A 616 17.80 -24.65 -4.12
N HIS A 617 17.81 -23.78 -5.10
CA HIS A 617 19.02 -23.40 -5.82
C HIS A 617 19.90 -22.56 -4.88
N THR A 618 20.68 -23.23 -4.04
CA THR A 618 21.69 -22.60 -3.20
C THR A 618 22.97 -22.42 -4.01
N SER A 619 23.11 -21.27 -4.60
CA SER A 619 24.43 -20.80 -5.00
C SER A 619 25.02 -20.06 -3.82
N ASP A 620 25.78 -20.68 -2.91
CA ASP A 620 26.83 -19.91 -2.26
C ASP A 620 27.45 -20.65 -1.07
N ALA A 621 28.77 -20.80 -1.10
CA ALA A 621 29.64 -21.34 -0.06
C ALA A 621 29.52 -20.61 1.30
N ILE A 622 28.92 -19.45 1.36
CA ILE A 622 28.76 -18.62 2.58
C ILE A 622 27.76 -19.22 3.58
N ILE A 623 26.82 -20.05 3.10
CA ILE A 623 25.77 -20.64 3.95
C ILE A 623 26.15 -22.03 4.44
N SER A 624 27.10 -22.71 3.78
CA SER A 624 27.47 -24.09 4.13
C SER A 624 28.02 -24.20 5.56
N ASP A 625 28.76 -23.20 6.03
CA ASP A 625 29.47 -23.26 7.32
C ASP A 625 28.72 -22.59 8.48
N TRP A 626 27.56 -21.93 8.22
CA TRP A 626 26.83 -21.25 9.26
C TRP A 626 25.90 -22.17 10.06
N ASP A 627 26.23 -22.46 11.29
CA ASP A 627 25.38 -23.24 12.21
C ASP A 627 24.44 -22.34 13.01
N VAL A 628 23.32 -22.00 12.38
CA VAL A 628 22.29 -21.13 12.97
C VAL A 628 21.69 -21.68 14.27
N VAL A 629 21.60 -23.01 14.40
CA VAL A 629 20.98 -23.64 15.57
C VAL A 629 21.91 -23.57 16.77
N MET A 630 23.18 -23.83 16.56
CA MET A 630 24.20 -23.76 17.63
C MET A 630 24.40 -22.34 18.14
N GLU A 631 24.42 -21.35 17.23
CA GLU A 631 24.54 -19.96 17.65
C GLU A 631 23.31 -19.47 18.42
N ALA A 632 22.10 -19.82 17.96
CA ALA A 632 20.87 -19.47 18.68
C ALA A 632 20.79 -20.19 20.05
N LYS A 633 21.31 -21.43 20.14
CA LYS A 633 21.44 -22.17 21.41
C LYS A 633 22.37 -21.44 22.38
N LEU A 634 23.58 -21.12 21.95
CA LEU A 634 24.53 -20.38 22.75
C LEU A 634 23.97 -19.07 23.27
N LEU A 635 23.28 -18.32 22.38
CA LEU A 635 22.61 -17.08 22.75
C LEU A 635 21.50 -17.30 23.80
N ALA A 636 20.68 -18.33 23.63
CA ALA A 636 19.62 -18.67 24.58
C ALA A 636 20.17 -19.09 25.94
N GLU A 637 21.27 -19.83 25.99
CA GLU A 637 21.98 -20.26 27.23
C GLU A 637 22.55 -19.05 27.99
N LEU A 638 23.16 -18.08 27.28
CA LEU A 638 23.66 -16.86 27.90
C LEU A 638 22.57 -16.00 28.54
N LEU A 639 21.34 -16.14 28.07
CA LEU A 639 20.19 -15.45 28.61
C LEU A 639 19.53 -16.15 29.84
N ILE A 640 19.99 -17.38 30.20
CA ILE A 640 19.33 -18.21 31.24
C ILE A 640 19.39 -17.56 32.62
N ASP A 641 20.53 -16.98 32.98
CA ASP A 641 20.78 -16.42 34.30
C ASP A 641 20.31 -14.97 34.45
N ARG A 642 19.75 -14.39 33.39
CA ARG A 642 19.29 -12.99 33.41
C ARG A 642 17.84 -12.84 33.81
N ALA A 643 17.61 -12.12 34.93
CA ALA A 643 16.27 -11.78 35.38
C ALA A 643 15.61 -10.71 34.49
N ASP A 644 16.42 -9.84 33.85
CA ASP A 644 16.01 -8.71 33.01
C ASP A 644 15.93 -9.04 31.52
N ARG A 645 15.97 -10.35 31.17
CA ARG A 645 16.07 -10.83 29.78
C ARG A 645 15.03 -10.24 28.84
N TRP A 646 13.77 -10.07 29.28
CA TRP A 646 12.70 -9.55 28.42
C TRP A 646 12.84 -8.06 28.14
N SER A 647 13.30 -7.28 29.13
CA SER A 647 13.63 -5.87 28.95
C SER A 647 14.81 -5.71 27.99
N LEU A 648 15.82 -6.55 28.14
CA LEU A 648 16.97 -6.59 27.25
C LEU A 648 16.55 -6.94 25.82
N LEU A 649 15.80 -8.03 25.62
CA LEU A 649 15.30 -8.45 24.32
C LEU A 649 14.45 -7.36 23.65
N ALA A 650 13.52 -6.76 24.39
CA ALA A 650 12.69 -5.68 23.85
C ALA A 650 13.54 -4.48 23.41
N SER A 651 14.55 -4.08 24.21
CA SER A 651 15.44 -2.96 23.87
C SER A 651 16.30 -3.26 22.64
N ILE A 652 16.84 -4.47 22.51
CA ILE A 652 17.62 -4.89 21.33
C ILE A 652 16.75 -4.87 20.07
N TRP A 653 15.53 -5.39 20.14
CA TRP A 653 14.63 -5.40 19.00
C TRP A 653 14.21 -3.99 18.57
N ILE A 654 13.99 -3.07 19.51
CA ILE A 654 13.70 -1.67 19.19
C ILE A 654 14.91 -1.01 18.52
N GLU A 655 16.13 -1.24 19.04
CA GLU A 655 17.35 -0.69 18.44
C GLU A 655 17.59 -1.24 17.03
N MET A 656 17.40 -2.55 16.81
CA MET A 656 17.47 -3.16 15.49
C MET A 656 16.42 -2.58 14.53
N LEU A 657 15.21 -2.31 15.02
CA LEU A 657 14.15 -1.65 14.24
C LEU A 657 14.53 -0.22 13.88
N CYS A 658 15.06 0.55 14.82
CA CYS A 658 15.54 1.91 14.60
C CYS A 658 16.72 1.94 13.62
N TYR A 659 17.67 1.01 13.75
CA TYR A 659 18.78 0.84 12.81
C TYR A 659 18.24 0.56 11.39
N ALA A 660 17.35 -0.40 11.24
CA ALA A 660 16.75 -0.74 9.95
C ALA A 660 16.00 0.45 9.34
N ALA A 661 15.20 1.13 10.14
CA ALA A 661 14.45 2.32 9.72
C ALA A 661 15.38 3.44 9.25
N SER A 662 16.45 3.71 10.01
CA SER A 662 17.42 4.78 9.72
C SER A 662 18.24 4.53 8.45
N ASN A 663 18.59 3.28 8.17
CA ASN A 663 19.44 2.91 7.02
C ASN A 663 18.65 2.56 5.76
N CYS A 664 17.33 2.41 5.86
CA CYS A 664 16.47 2.11 4.71
C CYS A 664 16.29 3.37 3.83
N PRO A 665 16.44 3.27 2.50
CA PRO A 665 16.18 4.39 1.59
C PRO A 665 14.73 4.87 1.68
N TRP A 666 14.52 6.19 1.66
CA TRP A 666 13.19 6.82 1.77
C TRP A 666 12.17 6.30 0.74
N VAL A 667 12.61 5.95 -0.48
CA VAL A 667 11.76 5.36 -1.54
C VAL A 667 11.08 4.07 -1.06
N ARG A 668 11.76 3.26 -0.24
CA ARG A 668 11.19 2.03 0.31
C ARG A 668 10.13 2.32 1.36
N HIS A 669 10.32 3.36 2.16
CA HIS A 669 9.30 3.81 3.10
C HIS A 669 8.04 4.33 2.38
N THR A 670 8.19 5.07 1.28
CA THR A 670 7.04 5.53 0.49
C THR A 670 6.27 4.36 -0.15
N GLU A 671 6.96 3.28 -0.57
CA GLU A 671 6.29 2.07 -1.02
C GLU A 671 5.45 1.39 0.07
N GLN A 672 5.83 1.50 1.34
CA GLN A 672 5.05 0.95 2.45
C GLN A 672 3.74 1.72 2.68
N LEU A 673 3.69 3.02 2.37
CA LEU A 673 2.46 3.82 2.50
C LEU A 673 1.29 3.22 1.71
N ARG A 674 1.55 2.70 0.52
CA ARG A 674 0.53 2.03 -0.30
C ARG A 674 0.08 0.66 0.23
N ARG A 675 0.73 0.15 1.27
CA ARG A 675 0.46 -1.14 1.91
C ARG A 675 -0.18 -0.99 3.30
N GLY A 676 -0.79 0.13 3.57
CA GLY A 676 -1.41 0.43 4.86
C GLY A 676 -0.46 1.06 5.88
N GLY A 677 0.75 1.44 5.46
CA GLY A 677 1.81 1.93 6.34
C GLY A 677 2.37 0.81 7.24
N GLY A 678 3.67 0.81 7.51
CA GLY A 678 4.31 -0.14 8.41
C GLY A 678 4.86 0.56 9.66
N LEU A 679 5.02 -0.16 10.77
CA LEU A 679 5.64 0.37 11.99
C LEU A 679 7.03 0.97 11.69
N ILE A 680 7.85 0.28 10.89
CA ILE A 680 9.19 0.76 10.51
C ILE A 680 9.15 2.13 9.80
N THR A 681 8.10 2.44 9.05
CA THR A 681 7.95 3.75 8.38
C THR A 681 7.60 4.86 9.37
N HIS A 682 6.82 4.56 10.40
CA HIS A 682 6.55 5.49 11.50
C HIS A 682 7.83 5.76 12.31
N VAL A 683 8.57 4.71 12.64
CA VAL A 683 9.86 4.83 13.33
C VAL A 683 10.85 5.65 12.49
N TRP A 684 10.96 5.38 11.19
CA TRP A 684 11.78 6.16 10.27
C TRP A 684 11.46 7.65 10.33
N LEU A 685 10.17 8.00 10.30
CA LEU A 685 9.74 9.39 10.33
C LEU A 685 10.09 10.06 11.67
N LEU A 686 9.82 9.39 12.78
CA LEU A 686 10.16 9.87 14.12
C LEU A 686 11.66 10.10 14.28
N LEU A 687 12.49 9.15 13.84
CA LEU A 687 13.95 9.27 13.86
C LEU A 687 14.44 10.49 13.08
N ASN A 688 13.89 10.73 11.90
CA ASN A 688 14.30 11.86 11.08
C ASN A 688 13.97 13.21 11.74
N HIS A 689 12.86 13.30 12.46
CA HIS A 689 12.50 14.53 13.18
C HIS A 689 13.34 14.76 14.44
N GLU A 690 13.63 13.72 15.21
CA GLU A 690 14.32 13.85 16.50
C GLU A 690 15.85 13.95 16.33
N THR A 691 16.43 13.31 15.32
CA THR A 691 17.89 13.25 15.17
C THR A 691 18.48 14.35 14.30
N ASN A 692 17.68 15.28 13.79
CA ASN A 692 18.13 16.31 12.84
C ASN A 692 18.94 15.77 11.65
N LYS A 693 18.71 14.51 11.26
CA LYS A 693 19.46 13.81 10.22
C LYS A 693 19.35 14.52 8.85
N PHE A 694 18.27 15.28 8.65
CA PHE A 694 18.10 16.13 7.48
C PHE A 694 19.07 17.33 7.44
N ASN A 695 19.67 17.70 8.56
CA ASN A 695 20.64 18.81 8.64
C ASN A 695 22.08 18.37 8.35
N ILE A 696 22.38 17.06 8.28
CA ILE A 696 23.74 16.52 8.24
C ILE A 696 24.20 16.14 6.82
N SER A 697 23.33 16.11 5.83
CA SER A 697 23.71 15.74 4.43
C SER A 697 24.37 16.89 3.65
N ILE A 698 25.06 17.81 4.30
CA ILE A 698 25.75 18.96 3.70
C ILE A 698 27.29 18.90 3.88
N TYR A 699 27.88 17.73 4.00
CA TYR A 699 29.32 17.64 3.90
C TYR A 699 29.74 16.50 2.99
#